data_7a9e19ea4d3deefec8634cf33fd7cbe4
#
_entry.id   7a9e19ea4d3deefec8634cf33fd7cbe4
#
_cell.length_a   1.000
_cell.length_b   1.000
_cell.length_c   1.000
_cell.angle_alpha   90.00
_cell.angle_beta   90.00
_cell.angle_gamma   90.00
#
_symmetry.space_group_name_H-M   'P 1'
#
loop_
_entity.id
_entity.type
_entity.pdbx_description
1 polymer ?
#
loop_
_entity_poly.entity_id
_entity_poly.type
_entity_poly.pdbx_seq_one_letter_code
_entity_poly.pdbx_strand_id
1 'polypeptide(L)'
;MSGMALGSNPRTARRVTAYLEEARWVYWVIPAVIAALFVLVERERVSVQIVARYPDFFAFVERAAQFDPRNPGAFDWVYGLYPLGYPLLLWAGVKLGVDVLTTAFALSMAGGVLGLLGAFALIWRLSENYAVAAISEFVLACLGQYLYYGSAESTDMLASGLLIVSLAVLIYADNRWRWALIAGGLAGVSYLVRYTASLTILLCAIYLLTLAVMRRDRAWGIAAGVFVLGAVIGGSPQLIASAIAKSNPFYSTQGHNLWFTLTGSVDYLNDWNAVPLDISMWEVFRQYPRQVLDHWWLEFSNFWMTNNVNFLGKPFYALLQAGLLFTALWRDGLKSQARFLIGLYAVGHLALLAFMRLDKRFLIIVMPLFVFGAIYFVWQLVPRAVQVWRVSLPVRWLVILILLAWAATYPWGFRATNTRDEGTILASNVLHAAGMQSYREVFSTELYLQDAADVWRRRFGAVALTTRGLESHEQLLKLLQNGGYHFFIYDKVTGPQLYPKLADLQSPSNRPPGLAPILAPESGDYAVYRVLGKPGDTFRPLAVSLEGGLRLTGYQVFLSQDQPRGSGQRIGVYLYWKTEQATADRLKVFVHVVNEKGELIGQDDSEPQVWFYPTNEWQPGETVLDFHAVPFKETPSAGNLAIQIGLYNGDTGQRLRVMEAGGATVAENAVVLGVR
;
A
#
# COMPACT_ATOMS: atom_id res chain seq x y z
N MET A 1 59.28 36.25 26.00
CA MET A 1 58.72 34.96 26.44
C MET A 1 58.30 34.19 25.22
N SER A 2 59.06 33.16 24.94
CA SER A 2 59.06 32.35 23.72
C SER A 2 57.81 31.47 23.65
N GLY A 3 57.07 31.54 22.52
CA GLY A 3 55.95 30.68 22.23
C GLY A 3 56.44 29.25 21.95
N MET A 4 55.89 28.28 22.67
CA MET A 4 56.00 26.86 22.35
C MET A 4 55.15 26.56 21.12
N ALA A 5 55.80 26.48 19.97
CA ALA A 5 55.27 25.83 18.82
C ALA A 5 55.29 24.32 19.07
N LEU A 6 54.09 23.70 19.24
CA LEU A 6 53.93 22.26 19.20
C LEU A 6 54.26 21.78 17.77
N GLY A 7 55.54 21.41 17.59
CA GLY A 7 56.06 20.82 16.39
C GLY A 7 55.43 19.41 16.19
N SER A 8 54.38 19.33 15.41
CA SER A 8 53.92 18.05 14.88
C SER A 8 55.01 17.47 13.97
N ASN A 9 55.62 16.39 14.42
CA ASN A 9 56.64 15.68 13.67
C ASN A 9 56.11 15.29 12.29
N PRO A 10 56.66 15.83 11.17
CA PRO A 10 56.11 15.60 9.82
C PRO A 10 56.16 14.12 9.41
N ARG A 11 56.96 13.29 10.09
CA ARG A 11 56.96 11.83 9.89
C ARG A 11 55.79 11.14 10.55
N THR A 12 55.30 11.62 11.68
CA THR A 12 54.08 11.10 12.35
C THR A 12 52.82 11.47 11.56
N ALA A 13 52.74 12.71 11.09
CA ALA A 13 51.61 13.14 10.24
C ALA A 13 51.56 12.35 8.90
N ARG A 14 52.70 12.09 8.26
CA ARG A 14 52.76 11.24 7.05
C ARG A 14 52.43 9.78 7.33
N ARG A 15 52.80 9.22 8.49
CA ARG A 15 52.39 7.83 8.85
C ARG A 15 50.91 7.72 9.16
N VAL A 16 50.33 8.71 9.83
CA VAL A 16 48.88 8.73 10.12
C VAL A 16 48.07 8.92 8.81
N THR A 17 48.50 9.79 7.90
CA THR A 17 47.86 9.92 6.58
C THR A 17 48.00 8.66 5.72
N ALA A 18 49.16 8.00 5.68
CA ALA A 18 49.37 6.75 4.98
C ALA A 18 48.52 5.61 5.59
N TYR A 19 48.40 5.53 6.92
CA TYR A 19 47.53 4.54 7.58
C TYR A 19 46.06 4.81 7.34
N LEU A 20 45.63 6.07 7.27
CA LEU A 20 44.25 6.43 6.91
C LEU A 20 43.94 6.21 5.44
N GLU A 21 44.92 6.33 4.54
CA GLU A 21 44.80 5.99 3.13
C GLU A 21 44.70 4.47 2.91
N GLU A 22 45.37 3.64 3.73
CA GLU A 22 45.23 2.20 3.74
C GLU A 22 43.92 1.75 4.38
N ALA A 23 43.41 2.46 5.39
CA ALA A 23 42.17 2.13 6.10
C ALA A 23 40.92 2.76 5.44
N ARG A 24 40.66 2.44 4.17
CA ARG A 24 39.51 2.98 3.42
C ARG A 24 38.15 2.74 4.10
N TRP A 25 38.04 1.77 4.97
CA TRP A 25 36.82 1.51 5.75
C TRP A 25 36.46 2.64 6.72
N VAL A 26 37.42 3.45 7.20
CA VAL A 26 37.19 4.59 8.11
C VAL A 26 36.24 5.62 7.48
N TYR A 27 36.26 5.76 6.16
CA TYR A 27 35.39 6.70 5.48
C TYR A 27 33.90 6.23 5.49
N TRP A 28 33.64 4.97 5.82
CA TRP A 28 32.28 4.43 5.92
C TRP A 28 31.72 4.47 7.34
N VAL A 29 32.49 4.88 8.35
CA VAL A 29 32.04 4.92 9.74
C VAL A 29 30.88 5.92 9.91
N ILE A 30 31.03 7.16 9.42
CA ILE A 30 29.98 8.17 9.54
C ILE A 30 28.72 7.76 8.75
N PRO A 31 28.80 7.35 7.48
CA PRO A 31 27.64 6.82 6.77
C PRO A 31 26.96 5.65 7.49
N ALA A 32 27.72 4.71 7.97
CA ALA A 32 27.16 3.58 8.71
C ALA A 32 26.46 4.01 10.02
N VAL A 33 26.99 4.99 10.73
CA VAL A 33 26.35 5.55 11.93
C VAL A 33 25.04 6.26 11.56
N ILE A 34 25.02 7.06 10.48
CA ILE A 34 23.81 7.73 10.02
C ILE A 34 22.74 6.67 9.65
N ALA A 35 23.11 5.64 8.91
CA ALA A 35 22.21 4.55 8.54
C ALA A 35 21.71 3.77 9.79
N ALA A 36 22.57 3.55 10.79
CA ALA A 36 22.16 2.91 12.04
C ALA A 36 21.18 3.78 12.84
N LEU A 37 21.43 5.09 12.93
CA LEU A 37 20.51 6.04 13.58
C LEU A 37 19.15 6.07 12.85
N PHE A 38 19.13 6.03 11.52
CA PHE A 38 17.91 5.90 10.74
C PHE A 38 17.13 4.63 11.13
N VAL A 39 17.80 3.47 11.21
CA VAL A 39 17.14 2.22 11.62
C VAL A 39 16.58 2.32 13.05
N LEU A 40 17.29 2.96 13.98
CA LEU A 40 16.80 3.15 15.34
C LEU A 40 15.54 4.01 15.39
N VAL A 41 15.50 5.11 14.64
CA VAL A 41 14.33 5.98 14.53
C VAL A 41 13.14 5.22 13.90
N GLU A 42 13.39 4.48 12.83
CA GLU A 42 12.33 3.72 12.16
C GLU A 42 11.81 2.56 13.01
N ARG A 43 12.69 1.90 13.78
CA ARG A 43 12.29 0.86 14.73
C ARG A 43 11.33 1.39 15.79
N GLU A 44 11.58 2.57 16.36
CA GLU A 44 10.65 3.18 17.31
C GLU A 44 9.28 3.44 16.67
N ARG A 45 9.27 3.90 15.43
CA ARG A 45 8.03 4.18 14.68
C ARG A 45 7.24 2.92 14.39
N VAL A 46 7.91 1.87 13.94
CA VAL A 46 7.30 0.57 13.62
C VAL A 46 6.75 -0.09 14.88
N SER A 47 7.40 0.08 16.05
CA SER A 47 6.97 -0.53 17.31
C SER A 47 5.58 -0.07 17.78
N VAL A 48 5.12 1.09 17.32
CA VAL A 48 3.77 1.63 17.63
C VAL A 48 2.79 1.45 16.46
N GLN A 49 3.24 0.95 15.32
CA GLN A 49 2.38 0.71 14.16
C GLN A 49 1.97 -0.75 14.09
N ILE A 50 0.73 -1.03 14.46
CA ILE A 50 0.17 -2.38 14.55
C ILE A 50 -0.75 -2.70 13.37
N VAL A 51 -1.12 -1.70 12.57
CA VAL A 51 -2.02 -1.85 11.42
C VAL A 51 -1.33 -1.33 10.16
N ALA A 52 -1.52 -2.05 9.06
CA ALA A 52 -1.06 -1.60 7.76
C ALA A 52 -1.81 -0.35 7.33
N ARG A 53 -1.08 0.64 6.84
CA ARG A 53 -1.62 1.94 6.38
C ARG A 53 -1.63 2.08 4.88
N TYR A 54 -0.90 1.19 4.20
CA TYR A 54 -0.70 1.32 2.76
C TYR A 54 -1.70 0.43 1.99
N PRO A 55 -2.57 1.03 1.18
CA PRO A 55 -3.63 0.26 0.51
C PRO A 55 -3.11 -0.84 -0.40
N ASP A 56 -2.03 -0.53 -1.13
CA ASP A 56 -1.42 -1.47 -2.06
C ASP A 56 -0.83 -2.71 -1.34
N PHE A 57 -0.55 -2.59 -0.04
CA PHE A 57 0.05 -3.66 0.76
C PHE A 57 -0.80 -4.93 0.78
N PHE A 58 -2.11 -4.77 0.89
CA PHE A 58 -3.02 -5.92 0.94
C PHE A 58 -3.01 -6.73 -0.34
N ALA A 59 -2.88 -6.08 -1.49
CA ALA A 59 -2.72 -6.77 -2.77
C ALA A 59 -1.41 -7.59 -2.82
N PHE A 60 -0.34 -7.10 -2.18
CA PHE A 60 0.91 -7.84 -2.07
C PHE A 60 0.79 -9.03 -1.12
N VAL A 61 0.13 -8.86 0.03
CA VAL A 61 -0.10 -9.93 1.01
C VAL A 61 -0.99 -11.02 0.41
N GLU A 62 -2.06 -10.64 -0.29
CA GLU A 62 -2.94 -11.57 -0.99
C GLU A 62 -2.17 -12.45 -1.95
N ARG A 63 -1.35 -11.85 -2.80
CA ARG A 63 -0.53 -12.59 -3.74
C ARG A 63 0.52 -13.46 -3.05
N ALA A 64 1.17 -12.93 -2.00
CA ALA A 64 2.12 -13.72 -1.21
C ALA A 64 1.46 -14.95 -0.59
N ALA A 65 0.22 -14.82 -0.09
CA ALA A 65 -0.53 -15.92 0.50
C ALA A 65 -0.93 -17.02 -0.52
N GLN A 66 -1.07 -16.66 -1.80
CA GLN A 66 -1.39 -17.61 -2.87
C GLN A 66 -0.17 -18.47 -3.28
N PHE A 67 1.04 -18.02 -2.96
CA PHE A 67 2.24 -18.74 -3.39
C PHE A 67 2.45 -20.03 -2.59
N ASP A 68 2.40 -21.16 -3.28
CA ASP A 68 2.76 -22.47 -2.76
C ASP A 68 3.80 -23.10 -3.72
N PRO A 69 5.04 -23.33 -3.27
CA PRO A 69 6.06 -23.94 -4.09
C PRO A 69 5.73 -25.38 -4.50
N ARG A 70 4.79 -26.05 -3.80
CA ARG A 70 4.31 -27.40 -4.15
C ARG A 70 3.25 -27.36 -5.24
N ASN A 71 2.56 -26.25 -5.40
CA ASN A 71 1.57 -26.01 -6.45
C ASN A 71 1.77 -24.62 -7.08
N PRO A 72 2.90 -24.40 -7.79
CA PRO A 72 3.21 -23.12 -8.38
C PRO A 72 2.18 -22.67 -9.44
N GLY A 73 1.43 -23.60 -10.02
CA GLY A 73 0.38 -23.28 -11.00
C GLY A 73 -0.82 -22.54 -10.42
N ALA A 74 -1.02 -22.58 -9.10
CA ALA A 74 -2.08 -21.83 -8.44
C ALA A 74 -1.71 -20.34 -8.18
N PHE A 75 -0.45 -19.97 -8.39
CA PHE A 75 0.01 -18.59 -8.19
C PHE A 75 -0.15 -17.77 -9.47
N ASP A 76 -0.78 -16.62 -9.37
CA ASP A 76 -0.81 -15.66 -10.47
C ASP A 76 0.53 -14.95 -10.61
N TRP A 77 1.39 -15.48 -11.46
CA TRP A 77 2.72 -14.94 -11.78
C TRP A 77 2.67 -13.60 -12.51
N VAL A 78 1.52 -13.26 -13.08
CA VAL A 78 1.39 -12.06 -13.91
C VAL A 78 0.14 -11.27 -13.55
N TYR A 79 0.23 -10.57 -12.45
CA TYR A 79 -0.86 -9.66 -12.02
C TYR A 79 -0.98 -8.42 -12.92
N GLY A 80 0.13 -7.99 -13.54
CA GLY A 80 0.15 -6.84 -14.46
C GLY A 80 0.22 -5.47 -13.78
N LEU A 81 -0.42 -5.27 -12.63
CA LEU A 81 -0.38 -4.00 -11.89
C LEU A 81 0.91 -3.87 -11.07
N TYR A 82 1.31 -4.95 -10.40
CA TYR A 82 2.51 -5.02 -9.57
C TYR A 82 3.39 -6.22 -9.96
N PRO A 83 4.72 -6.09 -9.88
CA PRO A 83 5.63 -7.22 -10.13
C PRO A 83 5.58 -8.27 -9.01
N LEU A 84 6.10 -9.44 -9.31
CA LEU A 84 6.06 -10.61 -8.42
C LEU A 84 7.08 -10.58 -7.26
N GLY A 85 8.13 -9.77 -7.35
CA GLY A 85 9.28 -9.86 -6.42
C GLY A 85 8.93 -9.51 -4.99
N TYR A 86 8.17 -8.45 -4.77
CA TYR A 86 7.79 -8.05 -3.41
C TYR A 86 6.88 -9.07 -2.72
N PRO A 87 5.80 -9.60 -3.35
CA PRO A 87 5.03 -10.70 -2.78
C PRO A 87 5.88 -11.93 -2.42
N LEU A 88 6.85 -12.30 -3.25
CA LEU A 88 7.75 -13.42 -2.95
C LEU A 88 8.65 -13.14 -1.75
N LEU A 89 9.14 -11.91 -1.58
CA LEU A 89 9.91 -11.52 -0.40
C LEU A 89 9.06 -11.56 0.88
N LEU A 90 7.80 -11.13 0.83
CA LEU A 90 6.85 -11.25 1.94
C LEU A 90 6.62 -12.72 2.30
N TRP A 91 6.36 -13.56 1.30
CA TRP A 91 6.21 -15.01 1.49
C TRP A 91 7.43 -15.63 2.16
N ALA A 92 8.63 -15.29 1.67
CA ALA A 92 9.89 -15.81 2.23
C ALA A 92 10.06 -15.41 3.70
N GLY A 93 9.77 -14.15 4.06
CA GLY A 93 9.83 -13.67 5.45
C GLY A 93 8.89 -14.46 6.37
N VAL A 94 7.65 -14.68 5.93
CA VAL A 94 6.69 -15.48 6.71
C VAL A 94 7.13 -16.95 6.85
N LYS A 95 7.74 -17.53 5.81
CA LYS A 95 8.30 -18.89 5.89
C LYS A 95 9.50 -18.99 6.85
N LEU A 96 10.20 -17.89 7.07
CA LEU A 96 11.27 -17.78 8.09
C LEU A 96 10.72 -17.50 9.51
N GLY A 97 9.40 -17.46 9.70
CA GLY A 97 8.76 -17.25 11.00
C GLY A 97 8.55 -15.78 11.39
N VAL A 98 8.80 -14.85 10.46
CA VAL A 98 8.52 -13.43 10.68
C VAL A 98 7.10 -13.11 10.19
N ASP A 99 6.32 -12.34 10.94
CA ASP A 99 5.01 -11.94 10.47
C ASP A 99 5.10 -11.03 9.23
N VAL A 100 4.01 -10.98 8.44
CA VAL A 100 4.01 -10.35 7.13
C VAL A 100 4.22 -8.83 7.20
N LEU A 101 3.67 -8.16 8.22
CA LEU A 101 3.80 -6.72 8.41
C LEU A 101 5.23 -6.36 8.85
N THR A 102 5.78 -7.09 9.81
CA THR A 102 7.19 -6.94 10.23
C THR A 102 8.16 -7.19 9.07
N THR A 103 7.86 -8.18 8.22
CA THR A 103 8.66 -8.43 7.00
C THR A 103 8.62 -7.23 6.08
N ALA A 104 7.45 -6.63 5.85
CA ALA A 104 7.31 -5.44 5.01
C ALA A 104 8.12 -4.25 5.54
N PHE A 105 8.07 -4.01 6.85
CA PHE A 105 8.86 -2.95 7.48
C PHE A 105 10.36 -3.20 7.38
N ALA A 106 10.80 -4.44 7.60
CA ALA A 106 12.21 -4.80 7.45
C ALA A 106 12.72 -4.57 6.02
N LEU A 107 11.92 -4.90 5.01
CA LEU A 107 12.24 -4.65 3.60
C LEU A 107 12.34 -3.14 3.30
N SER A 108 11.44 -2.32 3.84
CA SER A 108 11.49 -0.88 3.67
C SER A 108 12.70 -0.26 4.39
N MET A 109 12.98 -0.66 5.63
CA MET A 109 14.19 -0.20 6.34
C MET A 109 15.48 -0.61 5.62
N ALA A 110 15.54 -1.85 5.11
CA ALA A 110 16.68 -2.29 4.31
C ALA A 110 16.86 -1.46 3.05
N GLY A 111 15.76 -1.14 2.34
CA GLY A 111 15.77 -0.23 1.21
C GLY A 111 16.26 1.17 1.58
N GLY A 112 15.84 1.69 2.75
CA GLY A 112 16.29 2.96 3.28
C GLY A 112 17.79 3.00 3.57
N VAL A 113 18.31 1.97 4.22
CA VAL A 113 19.76 1.83 4.47
C VAL A 113 20.54 1.75 3.15
N LEU A 114 20.11 0.93 2.20
CA LEU A 114 20.71 0.84 0.86
C LEU A 114 20.69 2.20 0.16
N GLY A 115 19.57 2.91 0.25
CA GLY A 115 19.43 4.25 -0.33
C GLY A 115 20.38 5.28 0.29
N LEU A 116 20.54 5.29 1.63
CA LEU A 116 21.46 6.20 2.33
C LEU A 116 22.92 5.93 1.94
N LEU A 117 23.38 4.69 2.09
CA LEU A 117 24.75 4.32 1.75
C LEU A 117 25.04 4.49 0.25
N GLY A 118 24.08 4.16 -0.60
CA GLY A 118 24.15 4.40 -2.05
C GLY A 118 24.23 5.89 -2.39
N ALA A 119 23.41 6.72 -1.74
CA ALA A 119 23.41 8.17 -1.92
C ALA A 119 24.73 8.80 -1.48
N PHE A 120 25.25 8.38 -0.32
CA PHE A 120 26.57 8.81 0.14
C PHE A 120 27.65 8.50 -0.91
N ALA A 121 27.72 7.22 -1.36
CA ALA A 121 28.69 6.80 -2.36
C ALA A 121 28.56 7.60 -3.66
N LEU A 122 27.32 7.73 -4.17
CA LEU A 122 27.02 8.48 -5.39
C LEU A 122 27.47 9.93 -5.28
N ILE A 123 27.06 10.63 -4.21
CA ILE A 123 27.36 12.06 -4.00
C ILE A 123 28.85 12.27 -3.79
N TRP A 124 29.50 11.38 -3.03
CA TRP A 124 30.95 11.47 -2.85
C TRP A 124 31.68 11.35 -4.18
N ARG A 125 31.28 10.41 -5.03
CA ARG A 125 31.89 10.24 -6.36
C ARG A 125 31.64 11.45 -7.28
N LEU A 126 30.46 12.06 -7.18
CA LEU A 126 30.07 13.19 -8.04
C LEU A 126 30.76 14.51 -7.60
N SER A 127 30.84 14.76 -6.31
CA SER A 127 31.37 16.01 -5.73
C SER A 127 32.86 15.96 -5.39
N GLU A 128 33.44 14.77 -5.26
CA GLU A 128 34.80 14.54 -4.72
C GLU A 128 35.00 15.16 -3.33
N ASN A 129 33.87 15.37 -2.61
CA ASN A 129 33.88 16.03 -1.31
C ASN A 129 33.15 15.19 -0.27
N TYR A 130 33.89 14.59 0.63
CA TYR A 130 33.38 13.76 1.71
C TYR A 130 32.35 14.48 2.58
N ALA A 131 32.63 15.74 2.97
CA ALA A 131 31.74 16.50 3.84
C ALA A 131 30.39 16.78 3.16
N VAL A 132 30.38 17.11 1.86
CA VAL A 132 29.14 17.28 1.08
C VAL A 132 28.35 16.00 1.04
N ALA A 133 29.01 14.85 0.85
CA ALA A 133 28.34 13.54 0.80
C ALA A 133 27.73 13.17 2.16
N ALA A 134 28.49 13.28 3.26
CA ALA A 134 28.02 12.92 4.60
C ALA A 134 26.90 13.85 5.09
N ILE A 135 26.98 15.15 4.83
CA ILE A 135 25.95 16.12 5.16
C ILE A 135 24.66 15.81 4.34
N SER A 136 24.81 15.51 3.07
CA SER A 136 23.68 15.17 2.21
C SER A 136 22.99 13.89 2.68
N GLU A 137 23.75 12.88 3.06
CA GLU A 137 23.21 11.63 3.62
C GLU A 137 22.44 11.88 4.91
N PHE A 138 23.00 12.66 5.84
CA PHE A 138 22.33 13.01 7.09
C PHE A 138 21.01 13.76 6.83
N VAL A 139 21.02 14.76 5.95
CA VAL A 139 19.81 15.50 5.59
C VAL A 139 18.79 14.59 4.95
N LEU A 140 19.19 13.69 4.05
CA LEU A 140 18.32 12.72 3.43
C LEU A 140 17.66 11.80 4.48
N ALA A 141 18.45 11.29 5.45
CA ALA A 141 17.95 10.45 6.54
C ALA A 141 16.95 11.17 7.44
N CYS A 142 17.00 12.50 7.53
CA CYS A 142 16.08 13.30 8.33
C CYS A 142 14.84 13.78 7.56
N LEU A 143 14.78 13.63 6.22
CA LEU A 143 13.64 14.11 5.46
C LEU A 143 12.37 13.33 5.81
N GLY A 144 11.27 14.05 6.10
CA GLY A 144 10.02 13.45 6.54
C GLY A 144 9.47 12.40 5.58
N GLN A 145 9.60 12.59 4.27
CA GLN A 145 9.18 11.59 3.28
C GLN A 145 10.09 10.35 3.27
N TYR A 146 11.40 10.54 3.43
CA TYR A 146 12.33 9.42 3.52
C TYR A 146 12.07 8.57 4.77
N LEU A 147 11.80 9.22 5.90
CA LEU A 147 11.38 8.58 7.14
C LEU A 147 10.02 7.89 7.00
N TYR A 148 9.04 8.54 6.37
CA TYR A 148 7.71 7.95 6.17
C TYR A 148 7.77 6.63 5.40
N TYR A 149 8.50 6.61 4.28
CA TYR A 149 8.62 5.40 3.46
C TYR A 149 9.62 4.39 4.01
N GLY A 150 10.53 4.80 4.90
CA GLY A 150 11.44 3.91 5.62
C GLY A 150 10.73 2.93 6.55
N SER A 151 9.55 3.30 7.03
CA SER A 151 8.68 2.45 7.84
C SER A 151 7.31 2.18 7.19
N ALA A 152 7.16 2.38 5.89
CA ALA A 152 5.94 2.05 5.17
C ALA A 152 5.99 0.60 4.66
N GLU A 153 4.87 -0.09 4.73
CA GLU A 153 4.65 -1.41 4.15
C GLU A 153 4.45 -1.31 2.63
N SER A 154 5.48 -0.85 1.93
CA SER A 154 5.42 -0.56 0.50
C SER A 154 6.65 -1.02 -0.27
N THR A 155 6.52 -1.12 -1.57
CA THR A 155 7.61 -1.45 -2.49
C THR A 155 8.59 -0.30 -2.72
N ASP A 156 8.19 0.93 -2.34
CA ASP A 156 8.82 2.16 -2.80
C ASP A 156 10.26 2.32 -2.31
N MET A 157 10.48 2.11 -1.00
CA MET A 157 11.79 2.31 -0.40
C MET A 157 12.79 1.24 -0.85
N LEU A 158 12.37 -0.02 -0.91
CA LEU A 158 13.24 -1.11 -1.36
C LEU A 158 13.65 -0.92 -2.82
N ALA A 159 12.70 -0.64 -3.70
CA ALA A 159 12.97 -0.40 -5.11
C ALA A 159 13.91 0.81 -5.30
N SER A 160 13.61 1.93 -4.63
CA SER A 160 14.43 3.14 -4.72
C SER A 160 15.84 2.93 -4.17
N GLY A 161 15.99 2.23 -3.05
CA GLY A 161 17.29 1.91 -2.47
C GLY A 161 18.17 1.10 -3.43
N LEU A 162 17.61 0.06 -4.04
CA LEU A 162 18.31 -0.75 -5.06
C LEU A 162 18.73 0.11 -6.28
N LEU A 163 17.86 1.00 -6.74
CA LEU A 163 18.16 1.87 -7.87
C LEU A 163 19.23 2.93 -7.52
N ILE A 164 19.22 3.51 -6.32
CA ILE A 164 20.24 4.45 -5.88
C ILE A 164 21.61 3.75 -5.82
N VAL A 165 21.66 2.52 -5.31
CA VAL A 165 22.89 1.71 -5.33
C VAL A 165 23.30 1.39 -6.77
N SER A 166 22.35 1.03 -7.64
CA SER A 166 22.63 0.81 -9.08
C SER A 166 23.28 2.05 -9.72
N LEU A 167 22.73 3.25 -9.47
CA LEU A 167 23.31 4.51 -9.95
C LEU A 167 24.71 4.74 -9.40
N ALA A 168 24.93 4.52 -8.10
CA ALA A 168 26.24 4.65 -7.49
C ALA A 168 27.26 3.72 -8.16
N VAL A 169 26.92 2.43 -8.29
CA VAL A 169 27.77 1.43 -8.95
C VAL A 169 28.05 1.83 -10.40
N LEU A 170 27.05 2.32 -11.14
CA LEU A 170 27.19 2.75 -12.52
C LEU A 170 28.19 3.93 -12.65
N ILE A 171 28.10 4.91 -11.77
CA ILE A 171 29.01 6.08 -11.78
C ILE A 171 30.44 5.70 -11.36
N TYR A 172 30.59 4.73 -10.46
CA TYR A 172 31.92 4.20 -10.11
C TYR A 172 32.50 3.28 -11.20
N ALA A 173 31.65 2.67 -11.99
CA ALA A 173 32.04 1.77 -13.06
C ALA A 173 32.88 2.48 -14.14
N ASP A 174 32.61 3.76 -14.38
CA ASP A 174 33.04 4.45 -15.60
C ASP A 174 32.64 3.60 -16.85
N ASN A 175 33.58 3.19 -17.70
CA ASN A 175 33.31 2.34 -18.87
C ASN A 175 33.59 0.84 -18.63
N ARG A 176 33.77 0.40 -17.37
CA ARG A 176 34.09 -1.00 -17.04
C ARG A 176 32.83 -1.87 -17.11
N TRP A 177 32.73 -2.70 -18.12
CA TRP A 177 31.53 -3.51 -18.41
C TRP A 177 31.08 -4.42 -17.23
N ARG A 178 32.02 -4.94 -16.42
CA ARG A 178 31.67 -5.81 -15.27
C ARG A 178 30.80 -5.08 -14.24
N TRP A 179 31.12 -3.83 -13.95
CA TRP A 179 30.34 -3.01 -13.03
C TRP A 179 29.03 -2.54 -13.65
N ALA A 180 29.02 -2.28 -14.96
CA ALA A 180 27.79 -1.99 -15.69
C ALA A 180 26.81 -3.17 -15.62
N LEU A 181 27.31 -4.42 -15.70
CA LEU A 181 26.49 -5.63 -15.51
C LEU A 181 25.86 -5.68 -14.12
N ILE A 182 26.66 -5.42 -13.08
CA ILE A 182 26.16 -5.41 -11.69
C ILE A 182 25.12 -4.30 -11.49
N ALA A 183 25.41 -3.07 -11.97
CA ALA A 183 24.47 -1.97 -11.89
C ALA A 183 23.14 -2.29 -12.61
N GLY A 184 23.22 -2.86 -13.82
CA GLY A 184 22.06 -3.33 -14.55
C GLY A 184 21.30 -4.42 -13.80
N GLY A 185 22.01 -5.41 -13.25
CA GLY A 185 21.41 -6.48 -12.44
C GLY A 185 20.61 -5.93 -11.24
N LEU A 186 21.16 -4.97 -10.50
CA LEU A 186 20.46 -4.29 -9.40
C LEU A 186 19.21 -3.54 -9.88
N ALA A 187 19.30 -2.86 -11.02
CA ALA A 187 18.15 -2.18 -11.61
C ALA A 187 17.08 -3.20 -12.06
N GLY A 188 17.47 -4.35 -12.60
CA GLY A 188 16.57 -5.45 -12.96
C GLY A 188 15.92 -6.10 -11.74
N VAL A 189 16.66 -6.31 -10.65
CA VAL A 189 16.07 -6.77 -9.38
C VAL A 189 15.09 -5.74 -8.83
N SER A 190 15.38 -4.43 -8.93
CA SER A 190 14.43 -3.40 -8.57
C SER A 190 13.16 -3.45 -9.44
N TYR A 191 13.27 -3.81 -10.72
CA TYR A 191 12.12 -4.01 -11.60
C TYR A 191 11.21 -5.16 -11.12
N LEU A 192 11.77 -6.22 -10.50
CA LEU A 192 10.96 -7.26 -9.85
C LEU A 192 10.18 -6.74 -8.65
N VAL A 193 10.63 -5.64 -8.03
CA VAL A 193 9.94 -5.01 -6.89
C VAL A 193 8.94 -3.97 -7.38
N ARG A 194 9.32 -3.22 -8.45
CA ARG A 194 8.48 -2.13 -8.97
C ARG A 194 8.75 -1.82 -10.44
N TYR A 195 7.70 -1.78 -11.26
CA TYR A 195 7.82 -1.52 -12.70
C TYR A 195 8.42 -0.15 -13.04
N THR A 196 8.31 0.85 -12.15
CA THR A 196 8.91 2.18 -12.36
C THR A 196 10.44 2.15 -12.49
N ALA A 197 11.11 1.06 -12.08
CA ALA A 197 12.53 0.86 -12.30
C ALA A 197 12.90 0.84 -13.79
N SER A 198 11.97 0.52 -14.69
CA SER A 198 12.17 0.59 -16.15
C SER A 198 12.58 1.99 -16.61
N LEU A 199 12.07 3.05 -15.96
CA LEU A 199 12.45 4.44 -16.28
C LEU A 199 13.92 4.70 -15.98
N THR A 200 14.41 4.19 -14.85
CA THR A 200 15.84 4.28 -14.49
C THR A 200 16.70 3.50 -15.47
N ILE A 201 16.27 2.29 -15.86
CA ILE A 201 16.99 1.46 -16.83
C ILE A 201 17.12 2.22 -18.15
N LEU A 202 16.02 2.79 -18.63
CA LEU A 202 16.01 3.59 -19.87
C LEU A 202 16.94 4.80 -19.77
N LEU A 203 16.82 5.61 -18.72
CA LEU A 203 17.62 6.83 -18.56
C LEU A 203 19.11 6.53 -18.40
N CYS A 204 19.48 5.45 -17.69
CA CYS A 204 20.87 5.01 -17.56
C CYS A 204 21.43 4.50 -18.89
N ALA A 205 20.65 3.76 -19.68
CA ALA A 205 21.06 3.34 -21.02
C ALA A 205 21.29 4.55 -21.94
N ILE A 206 20.38 5.53 -21.94
CA ILE A 206 20.53 6.78 -22.69
C ILE A 206 21.79 7.53 -22.23
N TYR A 207 22.04 7.60 -20.90
CA TYR A 207 23.23 8.23 -20.36
C TYR A 207 24.52 7.59 -20.89
N LEU A 208 24.63 6.26 -20.84
CA LEU A 208 25.83 5.55 -21.31
C LEU A 208 26.01 5.68 -22.83
N LEU A 209 24.93 5.61 -23.59
CA LEU A 209 24.97 5.84 -25.06
C LEU A 209 25.39 7.26 -25.41
N THR A 210 24.87 8.26 -24.67
CA THR A 210 25.28 9.66 -24.87
C THR A 210 26.78 9.82 -24.60
N LEU A 211 27.31 9.20 -23.54
CA LEU A 211 28.76 9.21 -23.27
C LEU A 211 29.56 8.52 -24.39
N ALA A 212 29.06 7.42 -24.95
CA ALA A 212 29.70 6.72 -26.06
C ALA A 212 29.85 7.65 -27.28
N VAL A 213 28.81 8.40 -27.60
CA VAL A 213 28.82 9.35 -28.72
C VAL A 213 29.71 10.56 -28.41
N MET A 214 29.55 11.19 -27.24
CA MET A 214 30.29 12.41 -26.88
C MET A 214 31.79 12.17 -26.72
N ARG A 215 32.18 11.03 -26.15
CA ARG A 215 33.57 10.66 -25.92
C ARG A 215 34.19 9.92 -27.11
N ARG A 216 33.39 9.53 -28.10
CA ARG A 216 33.80 8.71 -29.25
C ARG A 216 34.52 7.42 -28.82
N ASP A 217 34.07 6.83 -27.70
CA ASP A 217 34.67 5.64 -27.10
C ASP A 217 33.64 4.51 -27.06
N ARG A 218 33.93 3.43 -27.83
CA ARG A 218 33.09 2.24 -27.95
C ARG A 218 32.89 1.50 -26.63
N ALA A 219 33.81 1.67 -25.66
CA ALA A 219 33.69 1.01 -24.35
C ALA A 219 32.43 1.45 -23.59
N TRP A 220 32.00 2.71 -23.76
CA TRP A 220 30.75 3.20 -23.20
C TRP A 220 29.51 2.59 -23.86
N GLY A 221 29.56 2.34 -25.16
CA GLY A 221 28.51 1.61 -25.89
C GLY A 221 28.38 0.18 -25.44
N ILE A 222 29.53 -0.50 -25.25
CA ILE A 222 29.56 -1.85 -24.68
C ILE A 222 28.99 -1.84 -23.26
N ALA A 223 29.39 -0.88 -22.43
CA ALA A 223 28.84 -0.74 -21.08
C ALA A 223 27.32 -0.53 -21.07
N ALA A 224 26.78 0.23 -22.03
CA ALA A 224 25.33 0.40 -22.19
C ALA A 224 24.62 -0.93 -22.52
N GLY A 225 25.13 -1.69 -23.50
CA GLY A 225 24.58 -2.99 -23.85
C GLY A 225 24.65 -3.99 -22.68
N VAL A 226 25.78 -4.02 -21.98
CA VAL A 226 25.99 -4.91 -20.82
C VAL A 226 25.12 -4.48 -19.61
N PHE A 227 24.90 -3.18 -19.41
CA PHE A 227 23.98 -2.68 -18.40
C PHE A 227 22.55 -3.18 -18.66
N VAL A 228 22.07 -3.03 -19.91
CA VAL A 228 20.74 -3.52 -20.30
C VAL A 228 20.65 -5.04 -20.17
N LEU A 229 21.70 -5.78 -20.55
CA LEU A 229 21.78 -7.23 -20.35
C LEU A 229 21.66 -7.59 -18.86
N GLY A 230 22.39 -6.88 -18.00
CA GLY A 230 22.28 -7.04 -16.53
C GLY A 230 20.85 -6.81 -16.03
N ALA A 231 20.20 -5.75 -16.53
CA ALA A 231 18.81 -5.45 -16.17
C ALA A 231 17.82 -6.54 -16.63
N VAL A 232 18.03 -7.08 -17.82
CA VAL A 232 17.24 -8.24 -18.33
C VAL A 232 17.49 -9.48 -17.48
N ILE A 233 18.73 -9.78 -17.11
CA ILE A 233 19.04 -10.91 -16.23
C ILE A 233 18.39 -10.73 -14.85
N GLY A 234 18.55 -9.56 -14.22
CA GLY A 234 17.94 -9.27 -12.92
C GLY A 234 16.41 -9.27 -12.93
N GLY A 235 15.79 -8.80 -14.02
CA GLY A 235 14.34 -8.77 -14.23
C GLY A 235 13.75 -10.05 -14.84
N SER A 236 14.59 -11.02 -15.22
CA SER A 236 14.17 -12.19 -15.98
C SER A 236 13.03 -13.01 -15.37
N PRO A 237 12.91 -13.19 -14.03
CA PRO A 237 11.80 -13.95 -13.47
C PRO A 237 10.43 -13.36 -13.86
N GLN A 238 10.28 -12.01 -13.81
CA GLN A 238 9.04 -11.34 -14.24
C GLN A 238 8.86 -11.44 -15.75
N LEU A 239 9.91 -11.20 -16.53
CA LEU A 239 9.83 -11.21 -17.99
C LEU A 239 9.44 -12.59 -18.53
N ILE A 240 10.02 -13.65 -17.97
CA ILE A 240 9.70 -15.05 -18.32
C ILE A 240 8.26 -15.38 -17.94
N ALA A 241 7.85 -15.06 -16.71
CA ALA A 241 6.48 -15.29 -16.25
C ALA A 241 5.46 -14.58 -17.16
N SER A 242 5.72 -13.32 -17.50
CA SER A 242 4.87 -12.54 -18.40
C SER A 242 4.81 -13.11 -19.82
N ALA A 243 5.97 -13.55 -20.36
CA ALA A 243 6.03 -14.16 -21.70
C ALA A 243 5.23 -15.46 -21.76
N ILE A 244 5.31 -16.31 -20.72
CA ILE A 244 4.58 -17.58 -20.65
C ILE A 244 3.08 -17.35 -20.50
N ALA A 245 2.68 -16.49 -19.56
CA ALA A 245 1.27 -16.32 -19.19
C ALA A 245 0.48 -15.44 -20.18
N LYS A 246 1.14 -14.45 -20.81
CA LYS A 246 0.48 -13.42 -21.64
C LYS A 246 1.09 -13.28 -23.03
N SER A 247 2.02 -14.17 -23.42
CA SER A 247 2.75 -14.09 -24.69
C SER A 247 3.44 -12.73 -24.93
N ASN A 248 3.65 -11.97 -23.86
CA ASN A 248 4.29 -10.65 -23.87
C ASN A 248 5.19 -10.49 -22.64
N PRO A 249 6.53 -10.47 -22.81
CA PRO A 249 7.46 -10.35 -21.68
C PRO A 249 7.32 -9.01 -20.92
N PHE A 250 6.79 -7.96 -21.56
CA PHE A 250 6.58 -6.64 -20.97
C PHE A 250 5.12 -6.37 -20.61
N TYR A 251 4.33 -7.44 -20.42
CA TYR A 251 2.95 -7.28 -20.03
C TYR A 251 2.82 -6.48 -18.74
N SER A 252 1.97 -5.45 -18.76
CA SER A 252 1.61 -4.66 -17.59
C SER A 252 0.25 -4.00 -17.83
N THR A 253 -0.46 -3.68 -16.76
CA THR A 253 -1.73 -2.93 -16.81
C THR A 253 -1.52 -1.42 -16.66
N GLN A 254 -0.32 -0.92 -16.93
CA GLN A 254 -0.02 0.51 -16.77
C GLN A 254 -0.73 1.38 -17.80
N GLY A 255 -1.04 0.86 -19.00
CA GLY A 255 -1.87 1.55 -19.96
C GLY A 255 -3.29 1.77 -19.44
N HIS A 256 -3.87 0.76 -18.80
CA HIS A 256 -5.16 0.86 -18.15
C HIS A 256 -5.14 1.88 -16.99
N ASN A 257 -4.08 1.88 -16.18
CA ASN A 257 -3.88 2.88 -15.12
C ASN A 257 -3.83 4.31 -15.69
N LEU A 258 -3.12 4.52 -16.78
CA LEU A 258 -3.05 5.82 -17.47
C LEU A 258 -4.45 6.24 -17.93
N TRP A 259 -5.16 5.35 -18.62
CA TRP A 259 -6.51 5.63 -19.09
C TRP A 259 -7.44 6.02 -17.95
N PHE A 260 -7.43 5.24 -16.86
CA PHE A 260 -8.26 5.51 -15.67
C PHE A 260 -7.92 6.85 -15.03
N THR A 261 -6.64 7.23 -14.98
CA THR A 261 -6.20 8.53 -14.48
C THR A 261 -6.69 9.68 -15.34
N LEU A 262 -6.74 9.50 -16.67
CA LEU A 262 -7.20 10.53 -17.62
C LEU A 262 -8.71 10.75 -17.57
N THR A 263 -9.50 9.73 -17.28
CA THR A 263 -10.97 9.85 -17.23
C THR A 263 -11.44 10.69 -16.05
N GLY A 264 -10.57 10.87 -15.02
CA GLY A 264 -10.95 11.59 -13.80
C GLY A 264 -12.11 10.93 -13.06
N SER A 265 -12.39 9.65 -13.38
CA SER A 265 -13.50 8.92 -12.81
C SER A 265 -13.40 8.86 -11.29
N VAL A 266 -14.51 9.09 -10.67
CA VAL A 266 -14.70 8.94 -9.22
C VAL A 266 -15.38 7.61 -8.87
N ASP A 267 -15.95 6.95 -9.86
CA ASP A 267 -16.58 5.64 -9.73
C ASP A 267 -15.62 4.52 -10.16
N TYR A 268 -14.75 4.17 -9.23
CA TYR A 268 -13.76 3.12 -9.45
C TYR A 268 -14.41 1.75 -9.76
N LEU A 269 -15.56 1.45 -9.17
CA LEU A 269 -16.22 0.15 -9.34
C LEU A 269 -16.78 -0.04 -10.74
N ASN A 270 -17.42 1.00 -11.29
CA ASN A 270 -18.07 0.94 -12.59
C ASN A 270 -17.11 1.24 -13.74
N ASP A 271 -16.22 2.21 -13.54
CA ASP A 271 -15.40 2.72 -14.63
C ASP A 271 -14.07 1.98 -14.81
N TRP A 272 -13.56 1.30 -13.77
CA TRP A 272 -12.31 0.53 -13.88
C TRP A 272 -12.33 -0.49 -15.01
N ASN A 273 -13.50 -1.02 -15.33
CA ASN A 273 -13.66 -2.06 -16.34
C ASN A 273 -14.27 -1.58 -17.66
N ALA A 274 -14.38 -0.27 -17.85
CA ALA A 274 -14.92 0.30 -19.09
C ALA A 274 -13.99 0.06 -20.28
N VAL A 275 -12.70 -0.22 -20.04
CA VAL A 275 -11.74 -0.63 -21.08
C VAL A 275 -11.03 -1.91 -20.70
N PRO A 276 -10.50 -2.68 -21.66
CA PRO A 276 -9.71 -3.87 -21.40
C PRO A 276 -8.51 -3.59 -20.50
N LEU A 277 -8.21 -4.51 -19.56
CA LEU A 277 -7.06 -4.38 -18.65
C LEU A 277 -5.72 -4.40 -19.36
N ASP A 278 -5.65 -4.95 -20.56
CA ASP A 278 -4.47 -5.08 -21.39
C ASP A 278 -4.27 -3.96 -22.40
N ILE A 279 -5.12 -2.91 -22.36
CA ILE A 279 -4.92 -1.72 -23.19
C ILE A 279 -3.48 -1.21 -23.01
N SER A 280 -2.76 -1.04 -24.10
CA SER A 280 -1.39 -0.58 -24.04
C SER A 280 -1.31 0.94 -23.81
N MET A 281 -0.21 1.41 -23.20
CA MET A 281 0.03 2.86 -23.07
C MET A 281 0.01 3.57 -24.44
N TRP A 282 0.50 2.89 -25.49
CA TRP A 282 0.51 3.44 -26.84
C TRP A 282 -0.89 3.63 -27.40
N GLU A 283 -1.81 2.70 -27.15
CA GLU A 283 -3.21 2.84 -27.56
C GLU A 283 -3.89 4.00 -26.85
N VAL A 284 -3.64 4.18 -25.54
CA VAL A 284 -4.15 5.34 -24.80
C VAL A 284 -3.60 6.64 -25.37
N PHE A 285 -2.29 6.71 -25.65
CA PHE A 285 -1.70 7.87 -26.31
C PHE A 285 -2.32 8.17 -27.67
N ARG A 286 -2.58 7.14 -28.47
CA ARG A 286 -3.14 7.28 -29.79
C ARG A 286 -4.61 7.71 -29.75
N GLN A 287 -5.38 7.20 -28.78
CA GLN A 287 -6.80 7.50 -28.65
C GLN A 287 -7.05 8.85 -27.98
N TYR A 288 -6.23 9.25 -27.02
CA TYR A 288 -6.41 10.43 -26.18
C TYR A 288 -5.19 11.36 -26.15
N PRO A 289 -4.58 11.74 -27.29
CA PRO A 289 -3.28 12.42 -27.30
C PRO A 289 -3.30 13.76 -26.58
N ARG A 290 -4.39 14.53 -26.73
CA ARG A 290 -4.53 15.84 -26.08
C ARG A 290 -4.68 15.70 -24.58
N GLN A 291 -5.55 14.81 -24.12
CA GLN A 291 -5.78 14.56 -22.69
C GLN A 291 -4.49 14.07 -21.99
N VAL A 292 -3.71 13.22 -22.66
CA VAL A 292 -2.41 12.75 -22.14
C VAL A 292 -1.43 13.91 -22.01
N LEU A 293 -1.34 14.79 -23.00
CA LEU A 293 -0.44 15.95 -22.96
C LEU A 293 -0.89 16.99 -21.93
N ASP A 294 -2.19 17.26 -21.83
CA ASP A 294 -2.76 18.18 -20.85
C ASP A 294 -2.51 17.66 -19.42
N HIS A 295 -2.74 16.36 -19.20
CA HIS A 295 -2.44 15.67 -17.94
C HIS A 295 -0.94 15.73 -17.60
N TRP A 296 -0.08 15.38 -18.55
CA TRP A 296 1.37 15.46 -18.40
C TRP A 296 1.84 16.86 -17.99
N TRP A 297 1.33 17.89 -18.68
CA TRP A 297 1.69 19.27 -18.37
C TRP A 297 1.20 19.69 -16.98
N LEU A 298 -0.03 19.29 -16.64
CA LEU A 298 -0.61 19.58 -15.32
C LEU A 298 0.22 18.92 -14.20
N GLU A 299 0.51 17.62 -14.29
CA GLU A 299 1.31 16.90 -13.32
C GLU A 299 2.73 17.47 -13.20
N PHE A 300 3.40 17.67 -14.33
CA PHE A 300 4.77 18.19 -14.36
C PHE A 300 4.87 19.62 -13.83
N SER A 301 3.96 20.51 -14.23
CA SER A 301 3.96 21.90 -13.79
C SER A 301 3.55 22.04 -12.31
N ASN A 302 2.54 21.31 -11.87
CA ASN A 302 2.10 21.29 -10.48
C ASN A 302 3.21 20.75 -9.55
N PHE A 303 3.99 19.79 -10.01
CA PHE A 303 5.14 19.33 -9.25
C PHE A 303 6.08 20.50 -8.93
N TRP A 304 6.40 21.33 -9.89
CA TRP A 304 7.32 22.46 -9.71
C TRP A 304 6.71 23.64 -8.94
N MET A 305 5.38 23.83 -8.99
CA MET A 305 4.72 25.02 -8.46
C MET A 305 4.05 24.80 -7.09
N THR A 306 3.41 23.67 -6.85
CA THR A 306 2.52 23.49 -5.70
C THR A 306 2.76 22.22 -4.88
N ASN A 307 2.92 21.06 -5.52
CA ASN A 307 2.96 19.77 -4.82
C ASN A 307 4.24 19.56 -4.00
N ASN A 308 5.31 20.18 -4.39
CA ASN A 308 6.59 20.08 -3.71
C ASN A 308 6.66 20.78 -2.35
N VAL A 309 5.81 21.79 -2.14
CA VAL A 309 5.74 22.50 -0.85
C VAL A 309 5.35 21.53 0.27
N ASN A 310 4.47 20.58 -0.03
CA ASN A 310 4.06 19.55 0.91
C ASN A 310 5.05 18.39 1.01
N PHE A 311 5.98 18.29 0.07
CA PHE A 311 6.91 17.17 -0.06
C PHE A 311 8.12 17.29 0.88
N LEU A 312 8.67 18.48 1.02
CA LEU A 312 9.97 18.71 1.66
C LEU A 312 9.95 19.77 2.78
N GLY A 313 8.79 20.36 3.08
CA GLY A 313 8.67 21.50 4.00
C GLY A 313 9.01 22.83 3.32
N LYS A 314 8.16 23.83 3.53
CA LYS A 314 8.13 25.10 2.76
C LYS A 314 9.46 25.83 2.54
N PRO A 315 10.36 26.05 3.52
CA PRO A 315 11.60 26.79 3.24
C PRO A 315 12.67 25.95 2.56
N PHE A 316 12.69 24.64 2.79
CA PHE A 316 13.68 23.72 2.21
C PHE A 316 13.41 23.46 0.74
N TYR A 317 12.17 23.51 0.34
CA TYR A 317 11.72 23.25 -1.02
C TYR A 317 12.35 24.20 -2.04
N ALA A 318 12.26 25.51 -1.80
CA ALA A 318 12.88 26.49 -2.68
C ALA A 318 14.41 26.31 -2.76
N LEU A 319 15.04 25.95 -1.62
CA LEU A 319 16.47 25.66 -1.57
C LEU A 319 16.83 24.42 -2.38
N LEU A 320 16.00 23.36 -2.33
CA LEU A 320 16.24 22.13 -3.08
C LEU A 320 16.10 22.34 -4.59
N GLN A 321 15.08 23.06 -5.03
CA GLN A 321 14.90 23.37 -6.45
C GLN A 321 15.99 24.31 -6.98
N ALA A 322 16.26 25.39 -6.26
CA ALA A 322 17.35 26.30 -6.60
C ALA A 322 18.70 25.58 -6.64
N GLY A 323 18.95 24.71 -5.67
CA GLY A 323 20.14 23.89 -5.61
C GLY A 323 20.25 22.93 -6.80
N LEU A 324 19.19 22.26 -7.19
CA LEU A 324 19.18 21.38 -8.35
C LEU A 324 19.52 22.14 -9.64
N LEU A 325 18.84 23.27 -9.89
CA LEU A 325 19.07 24.10 -11.07
C LEU A 325 20.48 24.68 -11.08
N PHE A 326 20.94 25.22 -9.94
CA PHE A 326 22.29 25.75 -9.79
C PHE A 326 23.35 24.68 -10.08
N THR A 327 23.18 23.47 -9.51
CA THR A 327 24.13 22.38 -9.68
C THR A 327 24.15 21.87 -11.13
N ALA A 328 23.00 21.85 -11.80
CA ALA A 328 22.91 21.46 -13.21
C ALA A 328 23.63 22.48 -14.14
N LEU A 329 23.60 23.76 -13.79
CA LEU A 329 24.21 24.85 -14.58
C LEU A 329 25.66 25.16 -14.21
N TRP A 330 26.08 24.81 -13.00
CA TRP A 330 27.42 25.13 -12.48
C TRP A 330 28.52 24.37 -13.21
N ARG A 331 29.52 25.06 -13.72
CA ARG A 331 30.59 24.46 -14.52
C ARG A 331 31.83 24.07 -13.72
N ASP A 332 32.09 24.77 -12.61
CA ASP A 332 33.31 24.58 -11.84
C ASP A 332 33.15 23.57 -10.70
N GLY A 333 34.14 22.72 -10.50
CA GLY A 333 34.21 21.81 -9.35
C GLY A 333 33.32 20.56 -9.42
N LEU A 334 32.44 20.44 -10.43
CA LEU A 334 31.65 19.22 -10.68
C LEU A 334 32.12 18.49 -11.91
N LYS A 335 32.17 17.17 -11.82
CA LYS A 335 32.36 16.33 -13.00
C LYS A 335 31.21 16.52 -13.96
N SER A 336 31.48 16.49 -15.26
CA SER A 336 30.45 16.56 -16.31
C SER A 336 29.37 15.48 -16.12
N GLN A 337 29.72 14.33 -15.56
CA GLN A 337 28.80 13.25 -15.19
C GLN A 337 27.76 13.71 -14.16
N ALA A 338 28.12 14.50 -13.14
CA ALA A 338 27.19 15.00 -12.13
C ALA A 338 26.11 15.88 -12.76
N ARG A 339 26.51 16.81 -13.62
CA ARG A 339 25.58 17.73 -14.30
C ARG A 339 24.63 16.96 -15.23
N PHE A 340 25.17 15.99 -15.95
CA PHE A 340 24.37 15.17 -16.84
C PHE A 340 23.36 14.31 -16.04
N LEU A 341 23.80 13.69 -14.95
CA LEU A 341 22.93 12.86 -14.12
C LEU A 341 21.82 13.68 -13.46
N ILE A 342 22.13 14.88 -12.96
CA ILE A 342 21.14 15.78 -12.36
C ILE A 342 20.13 16.23 -13.43
N GLY A 343 20.60 16.70 -14.57
CA GLY A 343 19.72 17.20 -15.63
C GLY A 343 18.90 16.09 -16.29
N LEU A 344 19.55 15.05 -16.80
CA LEU A 344 18.85 13.98 -17.51
C LEU A 344 18.09 13.07 -16.56
N TYR A 345 18.71 12.64 -15.47
CA TYR A 345 18.09 11.65 -14.60
C TYR A 345 17.01 12.26 -13.72
N ALA A 346 17.31 13.32 -12.95
CA ALA A 346 16.30 13.90 -12.06
C ALA A 346 15.14 14.51 -12.83
N VAL A 347 15.41 15.36 -13.80
CA VAL A 347 14.39 16.03 -14.58
C VAL A 347 13.69 15.05 -15.55
N GLY A 348 14.46 14.19 -16.22
CA GLY A 348 13.93 13.17 -17.13
C GLY A 348 13.05 12.15 -16.42
N HIS A 349 13.43 11.71 -15.22
CA HIS A 349 12.62 10.81 -14.39
C HIS A 349 11.27 11.43 -14.04
N LEU A 350 11.28 12.70 -13.59
CA LEU A 350 10.06 13.45 -13.29
C LEU A 350 9.18 13.65 -14.54
N ALA A 351 9.79 14.01 -15.66
CA ALA A 351 9.07 14.20 -16.92
C ALA A 351 8.42 12.90 -17.43
N LEU A 352 9.10 11.76 -17.30
CA LEU A 352 8.53 10.46 -17.69
C LEU A 352 7.43 10.00 -16.73
N LEU A 353 7.61 10.22 -15.43
CA LEU A 353 6.57 9.89 -14.44
C LEU A 353 5.32 10.75 -14.59
N ALA A 354 5.44 12.01 -15.02
CA ALA A 354 4.32 12.92 -15.20
C ALA A 354 3.28 12.41 -16.20
N PHE A 355 3.65 11.50 -17.11
CA PHE A 355 2.66 10.82 -17.96
C PHE A 355 1.69 9.94 -17.18
N MET A 356 2.11 9.44 -16.03
CA MET A 356 1.25 8.63 -15.17
C MET A 356 0.69 9.47 -14.03
N ARG A 357 1.48 9.68 -13.00
CA ARG A 357 1.16 10.50 -11.83
C ARG A 357 2.43 10.81 -11.06
N LEU A 358 2.61 12.04 -10.64
CA LEU A 358 3.70 12.44 -9.74
C LEU A 358 3.25 12.33 -8.29
N ASP A 359 3.32 11.13 -7.73
CA ASP A 359 3.10 10.88 -6.31
C ASP A 359 4.42 10.98 -5.55
N LYS A 360 4.34 11.39 -4.28
CA LYS A 360 5.49 11.55 -3.36
C LYS A 360 6.36 10.30 -3.27
N ARG A 361 5.75 9.12 -3.33
CA ARG A 361 6.43 7.81 -3.26
C ARG A 361 7.39 7.55 -4.41
N PHE A 362 7.09 8.05 -5.60
CA PHE A 362 7.93 7.82 -6.79
C PHE A 362 9.16 8.73 -6.83
N LEU A 363 9.23 9.70 -5.93
CA LEU A 363 10.29 10.70 -5.91
C LEU A 363 11.46 10.32 -4.99
N ILE A 364 11.33 9.24 -4.21
CA ILE A 364 12.37 8.79 -3.26
C ILE A 364 13.70 8.58 -3.98
N ILE A 365 13.66 8.05 -5.20
CA ILE A 365 14.87 7.78 -5.99
C ILE A 365 15.62 9.05 -6.42
N VAL A 366 14.91 10.16 -6.63
CA VAL A 366 15.52 11.44 -7.05
C VAL A 366 15.87 12.35 -5.86
N MET A 367 15.35 12.08 -4.66
CA MET A 367 15.63 12.85 -3.45
C MET A 367 17.14 13.05 -3.18
N PRO A 368 18.02 12.03 -3.30
CA PRO A 368 19.44 12.22 -3.09
C PRO A 368 20.05 13.31 -3.96
N LEU A 369 19.58 13.45 -5.22
CA LEU A 369 20.08 14.45 -6.15
C LEU A 369 19.59 15.86 -5.79
N PHE A 370 18.35 15.99 -5.31
CA PHE A 370 17.81 17.26 -4.81
C PHE A 370 18.57 17.72 -3.56
N VAL A 371 18.78 16.82 -2.60
CA VAL A 371 19.55 17.11 -1.38
C VAL A 371 20.99 17.46 -1.73
N PHE A 372 21.61 16.69 -2.60
CA PHE A 372 22.95 16.98 -3.10
C PHE A 372 23.04 18.38 -3.72
N GLY A 373 22.08 18.71 -4.60
CA GLY A 373 22.02 20.03 -5.23
C GLY A 373 21.95 21.16 -4.21
N ALA A 374 21.12 21.04 -3.19
CA ALA A 374 20.99 22.04 -2.13
C ALA A 374 22.26 22.19 -1.27
N ILE A 375 22.82 21.07 -0.82
CA ILE A 375 24.03 21.09 0.00
C ILE A 375 25.22 21.60 -0.80
N TYR A 376 25.36 21.19 -2.06
CA TYR A 376 26.44 21.69 -2.93
C TYR A 376 26.25 23.16 -3.26
N PHE A 377 25.04 23.66 -3.47
CA PHE A 377 24.71 25.06 -3.64
C PHE A 377 25.18 25.89 -2.43
N VAL A 378 24.82 25.49 -1.21
CA VAL A 378 25.25 26.14 0.01
C VAL A 378 26.77 26.07 0.15
N TRP A 379 27.38 24.93 -0.16
CA TRP A 379 28.81 24.72 -0.06
C TRP A 379 29.61 25.66 -0.99
N GLN A 380 29.08 25.95 -2.16
CA GLN A 380 29.77 26.82 -3.14
C GLN A 380 29.50 28.30 -2.92
N LEU A 381 28.28 28.69 -2.57
CA LEU A 381 27.89 30.10 -2.43
C LEU A 381 28.31 30.70 -1.08
N VAL A 382 28.27 29.92 0.00
CA VAL A 382 28.61 30.45 1.32
C VAL A 382 30.11 30.43 1.51
N PRO A 383 30.74 31.58 1.78
CA PRO A 383 32.18 31.65 1.99
C PRO A 383 32.62 30.82 3.20
N ARG A 384 33.85 30.30 3.18
CA ARG A 384 34.37 29.48 4.30
C ARG A 384 34.34 30.24 5.60
N ALA A 385 34.75 31.50 5.55
CA ALA A 385 34.75 32.39 6.68
C ALA A 385 34.56 33.84 6.22
N VAL A 386 34.05 34.67 7.10
CA VAL A 386 33.93 36.12 6.92
C VAL A 386 34.68 36.80 8.05
N GLN A 387 35.51 37.76 7.71
CA GLN A 387 36.21 38.58 8.69
C GLN A 387 35.24 39.63 9.25
N VAL A 388 34.95 39.55 10.53
CA VAL A 388 34.17 40.55 11.26
C VAL A 388 35.06 41.11 12.35
N TRP A 389 35.46 42.37 12.19
CA TRP A 389 36.44 43.03 13.03
C TRP A 389 37.79 42.28 13.01
N ARG A 390 38.20 41.69 14.12
CA ARG A 390 39.42 40.89 14.22
C ARG A 390 39.18 39.38 14.32
N VAL A 391 37.91 38.95 14.14
CA VAL A 391 37.50 37.54 14.30
C VAL A 391 37.13 36.96 12.95
N SER A 392 37.67 35.81 12.62
CA SER A 392 37.25 35.02 11.44
C SER A 392 36.13 34.10 11.84
N LEU A 393 34.91 34.39 11.36
CA LEU A 393 33.71 33.58 11.62
C LEU A 393 33.57 32.52 10.55
N PRO A 394 33.46 31.23 10.89
CA PRO A 394 33.31 30.13 9.95
C PRO A 394 31.85 30.05 9.44
N VAL A 395 31.43 31.05 8.68
CA VAL A 395 29.99 31.23 8.25
C VAL A 395 29.43 30.01 7.54
N ARG A 396 30.21 29.33 6.69
CA ARG A 396 29.78 28.13 6.01
C ARG A 396 29.34 27.03 6.98
N TRP A 397 30.17 26.77 7.99
CA TRP A 397 29.86 25.75 8.99
C TRP A 397 28.67 26.13 9.88
N LEU A 398 28.54 27.44 10.21
CA LEU A 398 27.37 27.92 10.94
C LEU A 398 26.07 27.69 10.16
N VAL A 399 26.05 28.03 8.86
CA VAL A 399 24.88 27.76 7.99
C VAL A 399 24.60 26.27 7.91
N ILE A 400 25.62 25.44 7.73
CA ILE A 400 25.45 23.98 7.69
C ILE A 400 24.92 23.45 9.01
N LEU A 401 25.44 23.90 10.16
CA LEU A 401 24.95 23.48 11.48
C LEU A 401 23.48 23.87 11.69
N ILE A 402 23.05 25.04 11.23
CA ILE A 402 21.65 25.47 11.28
C ILE A 402 20.79 24.54 10.42
N LEU A 403 21.25 24.20 9.22
CA LEU A 403 20.52 23.26 8.33
C LEU A 403 20.45 21.86 8.94
N LEU A 404 21.52 21.36 9.54
CA LEU A 404 21.55 20.07 10.21
C LEU A 404 20.64 20.04 11.44
N ALA A 405 20.70 21.08 12.27
CA ALA A 405 19.85 21.22 13.45
C ALA A 405 18.37 21.27 13.04
N TRP A 406 18.06 22.02 11.98
CA TRP A 406 16.70 22.09 11.46
C TRP A 406 16.27 20.74 10.86
N ALA A 407 17.08 20.07 10.04
CA ALA A 407 16.75 18.73 9.53
C ALA A 407 16.52 17.74 10.67
N ALA A 408 17.31 17.79 11.74
CA ALA A 408 17.14 16.93 12.91
C ALA A 408 15.82 17.16 13.69
N THR A 409 15.11 18.25 13.46
CA THR A 409 13.78 18.46 14.07
C THR A 409 12.70 17.59 13.45
N TYR A 410 12.87 17.13 12.20
CA TYR A 410 11.87 16.32 11.51
C TYR A 410 11.66 14.94 12.15
N PRO A 411 12.70 14.15 12.46
CA PRO A 411 12.51 12.89 13.17
C PRO A 411 11.78 13.05 14.51
N TRP A 412 12.01 14.19 15.18
CA TRP A 412 11.39 14.47 16.49
C TRP A 412 9.88 14.75 16.39
N GLY A 413 9.46 15.51 15.36
CA GLY A 413 8.06 15.82 15.10
C GLY A 413 7.28 14.66 14.50
N PHE A 414 7.98 13.64 14.02
CA PHE A 414 7.39 12.44 13.41
C PHE A 414 7.05 11.34 14.43
N ARG A 415 7.23 11.56 15.72
CA ARG A 415 6.71 10.69 16.76
C ARG A 415 5.19 10.64 16.61
N ALA A 416 4.73 9.60 15.96
CA ALA A 416 3.32 9.39 15.69
C ALA A 416 2.60 9.16 17.02
N THR A 417 1.86 10.17 17.47
CA THR A 417 0.72 9.96 18.35
C THR A 417 -0.39 9.37 17.50
N ASN A 418 -0.47 8.05 17.46
CA ASN A 418 -1.38 7.36 16.57
C ASN A 418 -2.64 6.93 17.31
N THR A 419 -3.41 7.88 17.81
CA THR A 419 -4.78 7.66 18.32
C THR A 419 -5.66 6.97 17.26
N ARG A 420 -5.38 7.21 15.98
CA ARG A 420 -6.14 6.63 14.88
C ARG A 420 -5.89 5.14 14.68
N ASP A 421 -4.68 4.65 14.95
CA ASP A 421 -4.38 3.22 14.89
C ASP A 421 -5.12 2.45 15.99
N GLU A 422 -5.25 3.02 17.19
CA GLU A 422 -6.03 2.42 18.27
C GLU A 422 -7.52 2.29 17.89
N GLY A 423 -8.08 3.33 17.27
CA GLY A 423 -9.45 3.31 16.76
C GLY A 423 -9.66 2.26 15.66
N THR A 424 -8.70 2.14 14.73
CA THR A 424 -8.73 1.15 13.66
C THR A 424 -8.66 -0.28 14.20
N ILE A 425 -7.79 -0.52 15.18
CA ILE A 425 -7.66 -1.82 15.84
C ILE A 425 -8.95 -2.17 16.56
N LEU A 426 -9.51 -1.21 17.29
CA LEU A 426 -10.75 -1.42 18.00
C LEU A 426 -11.89 -1.76 17.02
N ALA A 427 -12.01 -1.03 15.91
CA ALA A 427 -13.00 -1.31 14.89
C ALA A 427 -12.80 -2.69 14.24
N SER A 428 -11.54 -3.07 13.95
CA SER A 428 -11.20 -4.39 13.43
C SER A 428 -11.56 -5.50 14.41
N ASN A 429 -11.19 -5.36 15.68
CA ASN A 429 -11.51 -6.34 16.73
C ASN A 429 -13.02 -6.50 16.90
N VAL A 430 -13.76 -5.40 16.84
CA VAL A 430 -15.23 -5.41 16.93
C VAL A 430 -15.85 -6.13 15.74
N LEU A 431 -15.34 -5.91 14.52
CA LEU A 431 -15.80 -6.64 13.34
C LEU A 431 -15.54 -8.15 13.45
N HIS A 432 -14.34 -8.53 13.93
CA HIS A 432 -14.03 -9.95 14.17
C HIS A 432 -14.92 -10.55 15.24
N ALA A 433 -15.12 -9.85 16.35
CA ALA A 433 -16.03 -10.26 17.41
C ALA A 433 -17.49 -10.33 16.93
N ALA A 434 -17.87 -9.45 16.00
CA ALA A 434 -19.18 -9.46 15.36
C ALA A 434 -19.33 -10.56 14.29
N GLY A 435 -18.29 -11.36 14.06
CA GLY A 435 -18.32 -12.50 13.17
C GLY A 435 -18.02 -12.20 11.72
N MET A 436 -17.34 -11.10 11.41
CA MET A 436 -16.83 -10.82 10.07
C MET A 436 -15.95 -11.97 9.58
N GLN A 437 -16.33 -12.58 8.45
CA GLN A 437 -15.52 -13.62 7.80
C GLN A 437 -14.56 -13.04 6.76
N SER A 438 -14.96 -11.92 6.17
CA SER A 438 -14.22 -11.28 5.09
C SER A 438 -14.49 -9.79 5.10
N TYR A 439 -13.48 -8.99 4.81
CA TYR A 439 -13.67 -7.54 4.61
C TYR A 439 -14.54 -7.20 3.39
N ARG A 440 -14.88 -8.17 2.54
CA ARG A 440 -15.93 -8.01 1.50
C ARG A 440 -17.31 -7.74 2.06
N GLU A 441 -17.54 -8.13 3.29
CA GLU A 441 -18.77 -7.92 4.01
C GLU A 441 -18.86 -6.52 4.60
N VAL A 442 -17.78 -5.74 4.50
CA VAL A 442 -17.66 -4.43 5.12
C VAL A 442 -17.65 -3.34 4.06
N PHE A 443 -18.54 -2.38 4.18
CA PHE A 443 -18.43 -1.09 3.51
C PHE A 443 -17.86 -0.07 4.50
N SER A 444 -16.84 0.66 4.10
CA SER A 444 -16.23 1.69 4.93
C SER A 444 -16.14 3.01 4.20
N THR A 445 -16.37 4.11 4.90
CA THR A 445 -16.04 5.44 4.40
C THR A 445 -14.54 5.68 4.36
N GLU A 446 -13.75 4.86 5.06
CA GLU A 446 -12.30 4.80 4.93
C GLU A 446 -11.85 3.50 4.24
N LEU A 447 -10.98 3.64 3.24
CA LEU A 447 -10.57 2.57 2.34
C LEU A 447 -9.73 1.43 2.98
N TYR A 448 -9.27 1.54 4.24
CA TYR A 448 -8.07 0.78 4.67
C TYR A 448 -8.19 0.12 6.04
N LEU A 449 -9.36 -0.40 6.38
CA LEU A 449 -9.56 -1.17 7.60
C LEU A 449 -9.36 -2.68 7.35
N GLN A 450 -8.20 -3.08 6.86
CA GLN A 450 -7.88 -4.50 6.64
C GLN A 450 -6.76 -4.95 7.59
N ASP A 451 -6.93 -6.12 8.20
CA ASP A 451 -5.88 -6.79 8.94
C ASP A 451 -5.00 -7.63 7.98
N ALA A 452 -3.70 -7.38 7.99
CA ALA A 452 -2.76 -8.09 7.15
C ALA A 452 -2.72 -9.60 7.44
N ALA A 453 -2.94 -10.01 8.69
CA ALA A 453 -2.99 -11.42 9.07
C ALA A 453 -4.21 -12.12 8.49
N ASP A 454 -5.36 -11.45 8.40
CA ASP A 454 -6.56 -12.00 7.78
C ASP A 454 -6.41 -12.11 6.27
N VAL A 455 -5.82 -11.10 5.64
CA VAL A 455 -5.48 -11.17 4.23
C VAL A 455 -4.56 -12.37 3.97
N TRP A 456 -3.53 -12.56 4.79
CA TRP A 456 -2.65 -13.73 4.70
C TRP A 456 -3.40 -15.06 4.83
N ARG A 457 -4.39 -15.15 5.71
CA ARG A 457 -5.22 -16.34 5.90
C ARG A 457 -6.27 -16.56 4.81
N ARG A 458 -6.27 -15.75 3.76
CA ARG A 458 -7.24 -15.77 2.67
C ARG A 458 -8.68 -15.45 3.11
N ARG A 459 -8.84 -14.69 4.17
CA ARG A 459 -10.13 -14.20 4.66
C ARG A 459 -10.44 -12.80 4.13
N PHE A 460 -10.16 -12.55 2.86
CA PHE A 460 -10.28 -11.22 2.33
C PHE A 460 -11.45 -10.99 1.42
N GLY A 461 -11.72 -9.75 1.38
CA GLY A 461 -12.47 -9.14 0.37
C GLY A 461 -12.14 -7.68 0.27
N ALA A 462 -12.34 -7.12 -0.92
CA ALA A 462 -12.14 -5.72 -1.13
C ALA A 462 -13.03 -4.93 -0.16
N VAL A 463 -12.44 -4.01 0.58
CA VAL A 463 -13.19 -2.90 1.13
C VAL A 463 -13.82 -2.19 -0.06
N ALA A 464 -15.10 -1.92 0.01
CA ALA A 464 -15.75 -1.19 -1.06
C ALA A 464 -15.08 0.14 -1.24
N LEU A 465 -14.64 0.39 -2.44
CA LEU A 465 -14.13 1.68 -2.83
C LEU A 465 -15.27 2.70 -2.71
N THR A 466 -14.94 3.82 -2.11
CA THR A 466 -15.89 4.90 -1.90
C THR A 466 -16.48 5.37 -3.22
N THR A 467 -17.78 5.20 -3.38
CA THR A 467 -18.50 5.90 -4.42
C THR A 467 -18.75 7.32 -3.94
N ARG A 468 -18.14 8.29 -4.58
CA ARG A 468 -18.51 9.70 -4.33
C ARG A 468 -19.96 9.88 -4.82
N GLY A 469 -20.79 10.51 -4.00
CA GLY A 469 -22.14 10.88 -4.42
C GLY A 469 -23.27 10.20 -3.68
N LEU A 470 -23.02 9.60 -2.52
CA LEU A 470 -24.10 9.21 -1.62
C LEU A 470 -24.75 10.48 -1.04
N GLU A 471 -25.96 10.76 -1.50
CA GLU A 471 -26.72 11.98 -1.20
C GLU A 471 -27.77 11.78 -0.08
N SER A 472 -28.02 10.52 0.33
CA SER A 472 -29.02 10.22 1.35
C SER A 472 -28.77 8.89 2.05
N HIS A 473 -29.37 8.73 3.25
CA HIS A 473 -29.40 7.46 3.98
C HIS A 473 -30.08 6.34 3.18
N GLU A 474 -31.07 6.66 2.36
CA GLU A 474 -31.76 5.67 1.53
C GLU A 474 -30.83 5.10 0.46
N GLN A 475 -30.05 5.97 -0.19
CA GLN A 475 -29.04 5.53 -1.16
C GLN A 475 -27.95 4.69 -0.49
N LEU A 476 -27.48 5.10 0.69
CA LEU A 476 -26.51 4.33 1.47
C LEU A 476 -27.07 2.93 1.79
N LEU A 477 -28.28 2.85 2.36
CA LEU A 477 -28.90 1.57 2.70
C LEU A 477 -29.12 0.68 1.46
N LYS A 478 -29.56 1.26 0.36
CA LYS A 478 -29.72 0.55 -0.91
C LYS A 478 -28.39 0.00 -1.41
N LEU A 479 -27.32 0.80 -1.33
CA LEU A 479 -25.96 0.36 -1.68
C LEU A 479 -25.52 -0.80 -0.79
N LEU A 480 -25.65 -0.65 0.53
CA LEU A 480 -25.21 -1.66 1.48
C LEU A 480 -25.97 -2.98 1.32
N GLN A 481 -27.30 -2.92 1.15
CA GLN A 481 -28.15 -4.08 0.99
C GLN A 481 -27.95 -4.78 -0.37
N ASN A 482 -27.90 -4.02 -1.47
CA ASN A 482 -27.69 -4.57 -2.80
C ASN A 482 -26.26 -5.11 -2.98
N GLY A 483 -25.27 -4.48 -2.32
CA GLY A 483 -23.89 -4.93 -2.33
C GLY A 483 -23.62 -6.16 -1.45
N GLY A 484 -24.62 -6.59 -0.65
CA GLY A 484 -24.46 -7.72 0.27
C GLY A 484 -23.51 -7.42 1.43
N TYR A 485 -23.41 -6.17 1.83
CA TYR A 485 -22.57 -5.77 2.97
C TYR A 485 -23.31 -6.07 4.29
N HIS A 486 -22.59 -6.72 5.20
CA HIS A 486 -23.10 -7.03 6.53
C HIS A 486 -22.76 -5.95 7.55
N PHE A 487 -21.68 -5.22 7.30
CA PHE A 487 -21.15 -4.21 8.20
C PHE A 487 -20.91 -2.91 7.46
N PHE A 488 -21.14 -1.83 8.16
CA PHE A 488 -20.82 -0.49 7.71
C PHE A 488 -19.96 0.21 8.75
N ILE A 489 -18.84 0.77 8.32
CA ILE A 489 -17.97 1.59 9.16
C ILE A 489 -18.03 3.02 8.68
N TYR A 490 -18.39 3.90 9.58
CA TYR A 490 -18.34 5.33 9.35
C TYR A 490 -17.12 5.93 10.05
N ASP A 491 -16.18 6.46 9.28
CA ASP A 491 -15.06 7.24 9.78
C ASP A 491 -15.56 8.65 10.11
N LYS A 492 -15.52 9.02 11.38
CA LYS A 492 -16.00 10.31 11.85
C LYS A 492 -15.08 11.49 11.48
N VAL A 493 -13.84 11.21 11.08
CA VAL A 493 -12.86 12.24 10.69
C VAL A 493 -12.97 12.56 9.20
N THR A 494 -12.97 11.53 8.34
CA THR A 494 -13.00 11.71 6.89
C THR A 494 -14.40 11.58 6.29
N GLY A 495 -15.30 10.84 6.94
CA GLY A 495 -16.67 10.61 6.49
C GLY A 495 -17.44 11.91 6.20
N PRO A 496 -17.43 12.92 7.09
CA PRO A 496 -18.12 14.19 6.82
C PRO A 496 -17.58 14.97 5.62
N GLN A 497 -16.30 14.78 5.30
CA GLN A 497 -15.66 15.43 4.15
C GLN A 497 -15.97 14.71 2.84
N LEU A 498 -16.00 13.38 2.87
CA LEU A 498 -16.29 12.53 1.71
C LEU A 498 -17.79 12.44 1.42
N TYR A 499 -18.60 12.40 2.47
CA TYR A 499 -20.05 12.22 2.43
C TYR A 499 -20.77 13.26 3.29
N PRO A 500 -20.76 14.55 2.91
CA PRO A 500 -21.32 15.63 3.75
C PRO A 500 -22.81 15.44 4.05
N LYS A 501 -23.56 14.75 3.19
CA LYS A 501 -24.99 14.45 3.39
C LYS A 501 -25.24 13.31 4.40
N LEU A 502 -24.20 12.59 4.80
CA LEU A 502 -24.22 11.52 5.79
C LEU A 502 -23.48 11.91 7.08
N ALA A 503 -23.14 13.21 7.23
CA ALA A 503 -22.36 13.69 8.36
C ALA A 503 -23.05 13.48 9.71
N ASP A 504 -24.37 13.37 9.73
CA ASP A 504 -25.19 13.05 10.90
C ASP A 504 -24.92 11.63 11.47
N LEU A 505 -24.38 10.71 10.65
CA LEU A 505 -23.95 9.37 11.10
C LEU A 505 -22.75 9.39 12.06
N GLN A 506 -22.17 10.57 12.32
CA GLN A 506 -21.21 10.74 13.42
C GLN A 506 -21.85 10.41 14.77
N SER A 507 -23.16 10.65 14.91
CA SER A 507 -23.94 10.31 16.10
C SER A 507 -24.80 9.08 15.85
N PRO A 508 -24.63 8.00 16.66
CA PRO A 508 -25.44 6.79 16.51
C PRO A 508 -26.94 7.00 16.67
N SER A 509 -27.35 8.08 17.34
CA SER A 509 -28.75 8.43 17.51
C SER A 509 -29.45 8.85 16.22
N ASN A 510 -28.69 9.33 15.24
CA ASN A 510 -29.21 9.81 13.95
C ASN A 510 -29.21 8.72 12.85
N ARG A 511 -28.87 7.48 13.21
CA ARG A 511 -28.81 6.37 12.26
C ARG A 511 -30.16 6.07 11.63
N PRO A 512 -30.18 5.67 10.34
CA PRO A 512 -31.41 5.16 9.72
C PRO A 512 -31.80 3.79 10.31
N PRO A 513 -33.09 3.42 10.24
CA PRO A 513 -33.57 2.14 10.78
C PRO A 513 -32.89 0.88 10.25
N GLY A 514 -32.24 0.98 9.08
CA GLY A 514 -31.48 -0.12 8.48
C GLY A 514 -30.06 -0.32 9.04
N LEU A 515 -29.64 0.46 10.03
CA LEU A 515 -28.33 0.32 10.66
C LEU A 515 -28.50 0.12 12.17
N ALA A 516 -27.88 -0.95 12.70
CA ALA A 516 -27.78 -1.20 14.14
C ALA A 516 -26.36 -0.93 14.62
N PRO A 517 -26.14 -0.10 15.64
CA PRO A 517 -24.80 0.18 16.12
C PRO A 517 -24.24 -1.03 16.86
N ILE A 518 -23.00 -1.41 16.54
CA ILE A 518 -22.22 -2.41 17.26
C ILE A 518 -21.20 -1.70 18.15
N LEU A 519 -20.50 -0.72 17.56
CA LEU A 519 -19.56 0.16 18.25
C LEU A 519 -19.81 1.58 17.79
N ALA A 520 -20.22 2.45 18.67
CA ALA A 520 -20.46 3.83 18.33
C ALA A 520 -20.19 4.74 19.54
N PRO A 521 -18.94 4.76 20.04
CA PRO A 521 -18.58 5.62 21.15
C PRO A 521 -18.70 7.08 20.72
N GLU A 522 -19.15 7.96 21.62
CA GLU A 522 -19.26 9.40 21.33
C GLU A 522 -17.91 10.01 20.94
N SER A 523 -16.82 9.56 21.54
CA SER A 523 -15.47 10.11 21.40
C SER A 523 -14.53 9.33 20.49
N GLY A 524 -14.98 8.26 19.81
CA GLY A 524 -14.12 7.46 18.94
C GLY A 524 -14.09 7.97 17.49
N ASP A 525 -13.06 7.60 16.75
CA ASP A 525 -12.87 7.97 15.34
C ASP A 525 -13.80 7.19 14.40
N TYR A 526 -14.34 6.05 14.84
CA TYR A 526 -15.16 5.15 14.04
C TYR A 526 -16.49 4.83 14.72
N ALA A 527 -17.54 4.73 13.91
CA ALA A 527 -18.79 4.09 14.27
C ALA A 527 -18.97 2.83 13.39
N VAL A 528 -19.22 1.69 14.02
CA VAL A 528 -19.42 0.40 13.37
C VAL A 528 -20.89 0.02 13.50
N TYR A 529 -21.49 -0.26 12.35
CA TYR A 529 -22.89 -0.65 12.27
C TYR A 529 -23.05 -2.02 11.61
N ARG A 530 -24.04 -2.76 12.06
CA ARG A 530 -24.58 -3.90 11.32
C ARG A 530 -25.63 -3.39 10.34
N VAL A 531 -25.56 -3.87 9.12
CA VAL A 531 -26.56 -3.60 8.09
C VAL A 531 -27.75 -4.50 8.30
N LEU A 532 -28.92 -3.91 8.50
CA LEU A 532 -30.19 -4.61 8.67
C LEU A 532 -30.96 -4.62 7.36
N GLY A 533 -31.72 -5.72 7.09
CA GLY A 533 -32.69 -5.75 6.02
C GLY A 533 -33.82 -4.73 6.25
N LYS A 534 -34.47 -4.25 5.17
CA LYS A 534 -35.65 -3.41 5.29
C LYS A 534 -36.75 -4.20 5.98
N PRO A 535 -37.29 -3.77 7.13
CA PRO A 535 -38.58 -4.23 7.56
C PRO A 535 -39.62 -3.65 6.58
N GLY A 536 -40.37 -4.49 5.87
CA GLY A 536 -41.50 -4.00 5.12
C GLY A 536 -41.82 -4.77 3.83
N ASP A 537 -40.99 -4.66 2.82
CA ASP A 537 -41.38 -5.17 1.48
C ASP A 537 -41.13 -6.67 1.27
N THR A 538 -40.20 -7.28 2.03
CA THR A 538 -39.84 -8.70 1.86
C THR A 538 -39.93 -9.50 3.17
N PHE A 539 -40.22 -8.87 4.31
CA PHE A 539 -40.43 -9.60 5.57
C PHE A 539 -41.65 -10.51 5.49
N ARG A 540 -41.41 -11.78 5.76
CA ARG A 540 -42.47 -12.81 5.84
C ARG A 540 -42.51 -13.35 7.27
N PRO A 541 -43.65 -13.17 7.97
CA PRO A 541 -43.78 -13.71 9.31
C PRO A 541 -43.84 -15.25 9.25
N LEU A 542 -43.25 -15.87 10.24
CA LEU A 542 -43.33 -17.30 10.51
C LEU A 542 -43.65 -17.52 11.98
N ALA A 543 -44.16 -18.70 12.29
CA ALA A 543 -44.43 -19.11 13.67
C ALA A 543 -43.91 -20.53 13.89
N VAL A 544 -42.65 -20.76 13.56
CA VAL A 544 -42.01 -22.07 13.70
C VAL A 544 -41.36 -22.17 15.08
N SER A 545 -41.72 -23.20 15.84
CA SER A 545 -41.12 -23.53 17.12
C SER A 545 -40.20 -24.74 16.98
N LEU A 546 -39.01 -24.63 17.54
CA LEU A 546 -38.01 -25.68 17.58
C LEU A 546 -37.81 -26.19 19.01
N GLU A 547 -37.16 -27.34 19.12
CA GLU A 547 -36.73 -27.91 20.39
C GLU A 547 -35.88 -26.90 21.21
N GLY A 548 -36.04 -26.91 22.53
CA GLY A 548 -35.31 -25.96 23.38
C GLY A 548 -35.93 -24.58 23.52
N GLY A 549 -37.18 -24.37 23.08
CA GLY A 549 -37.88 -23.09 23.22
C GLY A 549 -37.41 -22.01 22.24
N LEU A 550 -36.72 -22.41 21.17
CA LEU A 550 -36.30 -21.54 20.08
C LEU A 550 -37.38 -21.36 19.04
N ARG A 551 -37.54 -20.16 18.50
CA ARG A 551 -38.57 -19.86 17.50
C ARG A 551 -37.97 -19.06 16.36
N LEU A 552 -38.35 -19.45 15.12
CA LEU A 552 -38.15 -18.61 13.92
C LEU A 552 -39.46 -17.82 13.69
N THR A 553 -39.37 -16.50 13.94
CA THR A 553 -40.53 -15.61 13.91
C THR A 553 -40.75 -14.91 12.56
N GLY A 554 -39.76 -14.97 11.70
CA GLY A 554 -39.86 -14.39 10.36
C GLY A 554 -38.56 -14.50 9.60
N TYR A 555 -38.64 -14.17 8.30
CA TYR A 555 -37.48 -14.14 7.42
C TYR A 555 -37.62 -13.10 6.31
N GLN A 556 -36.51 -12.75 5.71
CA GLN A 556 -36.42 -11.97 4.48
C GLN A 556 -35.44 -12.66 3.54
N VAL A 557 -35.73 -12.70 2.25
CA VAL A 557 -34.84 -13.23 1.22
C VAL A 557 -34.69 -12.21 0.11
N PHE A 558 -33.46 -12.01 -0.35
CA PHE A 558 -33.17 -11.16 -1.49
C PHE A 558 -32.06 -11.75 -2.34
N LEU A 559 -32.23 -11.66 -3.65
CA LEU A 559 -31.19 -11.98 -4.63
C LEU A 559 -30.35 -10.71 -4.82
N SER A 560 -29.06 -10.81 -4.63
CA SER A 560 -28.14 -9.73 -4.97
C SER A 560 -27.86 -9.80 -6.48
N GLN A 561 -28.36 -8.82 -7.24
CA GLN A 561 -28.11 -8.73 -8.68
C GLN A 561 -26.84 -7.93 -9.01
N ASP A 562 -26.43 -7.03 -8.11
CA ASP A 562 -25.25 -6.19 -8.28
C ASP A 562 -24.17 -6.56 -7.25
N GLN A 563 -23.23 -7.40 -7.63
CA GLN A 563 -22.13 -7.84 -6.77
C GLN A 563 -20.81 -7.17 -7.17
N PRO A 564 -19.93 -6.84 -6.20
CA PRO A 564 -18.54 -6.55 -6.51
C PRO A 564 -17.91 -7.71 -7.27
N ARG A 565 -17.18 -7.43 -8.35
CA ARG A 565 -16.60 -8.46 -9.22
C ARG A 565 -15.73 -9.44 -8.45
N GLY A 566 -15.90 -10.74 -8.75
CA GLY A 566 -15.15 -11.86 -8.17
C GLY A 566 -15.86 -12.61 -7.06
N SER A 567 -17.01 -12.13 -6.56
CA SER A 567 -17.90 -12.90 -5.68
C SER A 567 -19.03 -13.47 -6.55
N GLY A 568 -19.17 -14.78 -6.66
CA GLY A 568 -20.31 -15.42 -7.35
C GLY A 568 -21.66 -14.90 -6.84
N GLN A 569 -22.74 -15.14 -7.58
CA GLN A 569 -24.09 -14.79 -7.14
C GLN A 569 -24.38 -15.36 -5.75
N ARG A 570 -25.07 -14.59 -4.91
CA ARG A 570 -25.44 -14.99 -3.54
C ARG A 570 -26.91 -14.73 -3.30
N ILE A 571 -27.48 -15.53 -2.42
CA ILE A 571 -28.78 -15.25 -1.79
C ILE A 571 -28.53 -14.70 -0.38
N GLY A 572 -29.09 -13.54 -0.07
CA GLY A 572 -29.13 -13.01 1.29
C GLY A 572 -30.40 -13.48 1.99
N VAL A 573 -30.24 -14.01 3.20
CA VAL A 573 -31.33 -14.45 4.06
C VAL A 573 -31.19 -13.83 5.42
N TYR A 574 -32.18 -13.05 5.82
CA TYR A 574 -32.33 -12.62 7.20
C TYR A 574 -33.30 -13.52 7.93
N LEU A 575 -32.92 -13.96 9.12
CA LEU A 575 -33.70 -14.79 10.01
C LEU A 575 -33.96 -14.04 11.29
N TYR A 576 -35.22 -14.09 11.77
CA TYR A 576 -35.62 -13.45 13.01
C TYR A 576 -35.87 -14.53 14.04
N TRP A 577 -34.89 -14.79 14.87
CA TRP A 577 -34.96 -15.75 15.94
C TRP A 577 -35.50 -15.16 17.23
N LYS A 578 -36.15 -15.97 18.05
CA LYS A 578 -36.58 -15.65 19.38
C LYS A 578 -36.39 -16.86 20.28
N THR A 579 -35.97 -16.64 21.52
CA THR A 579 -35.93 -17.69 22.52
C THR A 579 -36.94 -17.42 23.62
N GLU A 580 -37.60 -18.45 24.08
CA GLU A 580 -38.56 -18.38 25.21
C GLU A 580 -37.86 -18.69 26.53
N GLN A 581 -36.73 -19.40 26.48
CA GLN A 581 -35.90 -19.76 27.63
C GLN A 581 -34.43 -19.72 27.28
N ALA A 582 -33.57 -19.51 28.29
CA ALA A 582 -32.13 -19.59 28.06
C ALA A 582 -31.73 -21.00 27.65
N THR A 583 -30.84 -21.13 26.69
CA THR A 583 -30.23 -22.39 26.26
C THR A 583 -28.76 -22.43 26.66
N ALA A 584 -28.26 -23.58 27.09
CA ALA A 584 -26.83 -23.77 27.36
C ALA A 584 -26.05 -24.17 26.09
N ASP A 585 -26.74 -24.57 25.03
CA ASP A 585 -26.12 -25.10 23.84
C ASP A 585 -25.70 -23.99 22.88
N ARG A 586 -24.50 -24.11 22.32
CA ARG A 586 -24.04 -23.33 21.18
C ARG A 586 -24.46 -24.03 19.89
N LEU A 587 -25.51 -23.53 19.28
CA LEU A 587 -26.09 -24.11 18.09
C LEU A 587 -25.63 -23.37 16.85
N LYS A 588 -25.53 -24.09 15.74
CA LYS A 588 -25.31 -23.52 14.41
C LYS A 588 -26.63 -23.41 13.66
N VAL A 589 -26.82 -22.29 12.98
CA VAL A 589 -27.86 -22.13 11.97
C VAL A 589 -27.32 -22.66 10.65
N PHE A 590 -28.09 -23.47 9.95
CA PHE A 590 -27.82 -23.82 8.57
C PHE A 590 -28.82 -23.14 7.65
N VAL A 591 -28.33 -22.64 6.52
CA VAL A 591 -29.12 -22.09 5.43
C VAL A 591 -28.65 -22.75 4.15
N HIS A 592 -29.40 -23.70 3.67
CA HIS A 592 -29.12 -24.47 2.48
C HIS A 592 -30.04 -24.04 1.34
N VAL A 593 -29.47 -23.79 0.16
CA VAL A 593 -30.26 -23.51 -1.05
C VAL A 593 -30.22 -24.72 -1.94
N VAL A 594 -31.41 -25.20 -2.28
CA VAL A 594 -31.61 -26.38 -3.13
C VAL A 594 -32.36 -26.01 -4.40
N ASN A 595 -32.04 -26.70 -5.49
CA ASN A 595 -32.75 -26.57 -6.75
C ASN A 595 -34.04 -27.40 -6.78
N GLU A 596 -34.77 -27.37 -7.90
CA GLU A 596 -36.02 -28.14 -8.07
C GLU A 596 -35.87 -29.66 -7.94
N LYS A 597 -34.65 -30.18 -8.13
CA LYS A 597 -34.31 -31.59 -7.96
C LYS A 597 -33.95 -31.97 -6.53
N GLY A 598 -33.90 -30.98 -5.62
CA GLY A 598 -33.43 -31.16 -4.23
C GLY A 598 -31.94 -31.22 -4.09
N GLU A 599 -31.15 -30.87 -5.13
CA GLU A 599 -29.70 -30.82 -5.07
C GLU A 599 -29.23 -29.56 -4.39
N LEU A 600 -28.23 -29.67 -3.47
CA LEU A 600 -27.64 -28.56 -2.72
C LEU A 600 -26.73 -27.72 -3.64
N ILE A 601 -27.16 -26.51 -3.95
CA ILE A 601 -26.45 -25.58 -4.83
C ILE A 601 -25.74 -24.47 -4.08
N GLY A 602 -26.04 -24.26 -2.80
CA GLY A 602 -25.37 -23.30 -1.93
C GLY A 602 -25.67 -23.55 -0.47
N GLN A 603 -24.76 -23.21 0.41
CA GLN A 603 -24.96 -23.32 1.86
C GLN A 603 -24.16 -22.27 2.62
N ASP A 604 -24.69 -21.89 3.78
CA ASP A 604 -24.01 -21.08 4.80
C ASP A 604 -24.42 -21.58 6.18
N ASP A 605 -23.47 -22.19 6.88
CA ASP A 605 -23.66 -22.81 8.19
C ASP A 605 -22.77 -22.10 9.21
N SER A 606 -23.38 -21.39 10.15
CA SER A 606 -22.65 -20.64 11.17
C SER A 606 -23.43 -20.56 12.47
N GLU A 607 -22.75 -20.29 13.58
CA GLU A 607 -23.43 -19.81 14.78
C GLU A 607 -24.12 -18.48 14.48
N PRO A 608 -25.24 -18.16 15.16
CA PRO A 608 -25.97 -16.91 14.93
C PRO A 608 -25.05 -15.68 15.00
N GLN A 609 -25.30 -14.76 14.07
CA GLN A 609 -24.47 -13.58 13.88
C GLN A 609 -22.98 -13.93 13.71
N VAL A 610 -22.71 -15.08 13.09
CA VAL A 610 -21.36 -15.60 12.83
C VAL A 610 -20.55 -15.71 14.13
N TRP A 611 -21.09 -16.43 15.14
CA TRP A 611 -20.62 -16.66 16.52
C TRP A 611 -20.52 -15.42 17.42
N PHE A 612 -20.90 -14.22 16.95
CA PHE A 612 -20.86 -13.01 17.76
C PHE A 612 -21.91 -13.00 18.88
N TYR A 613 -23.10 -13.58 18.60
CA TYR A 613 -24.17 -13.73 19.56
C TYR A 613 -24.72 -15.16 19.54
N PRO A 614 -23.94 -16.12 20.04
CA PRO A 614 -24.31 -17.54 20.02
C PRO A 614 -25.55 -17.80 20.86
N THR A 615 -26.27 -18.88 20.55
CA THR A 615 -27.56 -19.19 21.18
C THR A 615 -27.54 -19.28 22.70
N ASN A 616 -26.42 -19.67 23.30
CA ASN A 616 -26.28 -19.74 24.76
C ASN A 616 -26.15 -18.37 25.46
N GLU A 617 -26.05 -17.28 24.72
CA GLU A 617 -26.04 -15.91 25.23
C GLU A 617 -27.39 -15.21 25.05
N TRP A 618 -28.33 -15.81 24.28
CA TRP A 618 -29.63 -15.21 24.02
C TRP A 618 -30.48 -15.05 25.27
N GLN A 619 -31.13 -13.88 25.36
CA GLN A 619 -32.02 -13.60 26.49
C GLN A 619 -33.47 -13.99 26.17
N PRO A 620 -34.22 -14.58 27.13
CA PRO A 620 -35.62 -14.93 26.92
C PRO A 620 -36.46 -13.71 26.51
N GLY A 621 -37.24 -13.89 25.43
CA GLY A 621 -38.09 -12.83 24.88
C GLY A 621 -37.42 -11.90 23.89
N GLU A 622 -36.12 -11.97 23.75
CA GLU A 622 -35.34 -11.18 22.78
C GLU A 622 -35.56 -11.65 21.35
N THR A 623 -35.54 -10.72 20.39
CA THR A 623 -35.52 -11.04 18.97
C THR A 623 -34.11 -10.87 18.44
N VAL A 624 -33.48 -11.97 18.02
CA VAL A 624 -32.13 -12.01 17.45
C VAL A 624 -32.25 -12.04 15.93
N LEU A 625 -31.69 -11.01 15.31
CA LEU A 625 -31.57 -10.95 13.85
C LEU A 625 -30.29 -11.63 13.41
N ASP A 626 -30.41 -12.60 12.51
CA ASP A 626 -29.31 -13.38 11.98
C ASP A 626 -29.28 -13.29 10.45
N PHE A 627 -28.10 -13.05 9.89
CA PHE A 627 -27.94 -12.87 8.45
C PHE A 627 -27.01 -13.93 7.85
N HIS A 628 -27.46 -14.51 6.76
CA HIS A 628 -26.71 -15.47 5.97
C HIS A 628 -26.55 -14.99 4.53
N ALA A 629 -25.34 -15.07 3.98
CA ALA A 629 -25.02 -14.77 2.59
C ALA A 629 -24.61 -16.06 1.86
N VAL A 630 -25.55 -16.78 1.34
CA VAL A 630 -25.33 -18.10 0.75
C VAL A 630 -24.72 -17.97 -0.65
N PRO A 631 -23.45 -18.37 -0.85
CA PRO A 631 -22.83 -18.38 -2.17
C PRO A 631 -23.34 -19.53 -3.02
N PHE A 632 -23.56 -19.31 -4.29
CA PHE A 632 -23.84 -20.38 -5.24
C PHE A 632 -22.57 -21.02 -5.77
N LYS A 633 -22.57 -22.35 -5.88
CA LYS A 633 -21.50 -23.10 -6.54
C LYS A 633 -21.51 -22.89 -8.06
N GLU A 634 -22.69 -22.72 -8.62
CA GLU A 634 -22.95 -22.44 -10.03
C GLU A 634 -24.09 -21.43 -10.12
N THR A 635 -24.14 -20.65 -11.19
CA THR A 635 -25.27 -19.74 -11.43
C THR A 635 -26.56 -20.54 -11.56
N PRO A 636 -27.55 -20.31 -10.70
CA PRO A 636 -28.83 -21.07 -10.81
C PRO A 636 -29.46 -20.80 -12.18
N SER A 637 -29.83 -21.85 -12.89
CA SER A 637 -30.74 -21.73 -14.02
C SER A 637 -32.08 -21.16 -13.53
N ALA A 638 -32.76 -20.37 -14.36
CA ALA A 638 -34.09 -19.84 -14.03
C ALA A 638 -35.04 -20.98 -13.66
N GLY A 639 -35.26 -21.16 -12.37
CA GLY A 639 -36.09 -22.22 -11.81
C GLY A 639 -36.45 -21.91 -10.35
N ASN A 640 -37.40 -22.64 -9.79
CA ASN A 640 -37.80 -22.44 -8.40
C ASN A 640 -36.69 -22.94 -7.46
N LEU A 641 -36.21 -22.05 -6.60
CA LEU A 641 -35.28 -22.38 -5.54
C LEU A 641 -36.04 -22.60 -4.23
N ALA A 642 -35.55 -23.51 -3.41
CA ALA A 642 -36.00 -23.63 -2.02
C ALA A 642 -34.85 -23.42 -1.06
N ILE A 643 -35.14 -22.72 0.06
CA ILE A 643 -34.20 -22.49 1.13
C ILE A 643 -34.60 -23.37 2.32
N GLN A 644 -33.70 -24.21 2.78
CA GLN A 644 -33.86 -25.03 3.96
C GLN A 644 -33.10 -24.36 5.14
N ILE A 645 -33.82 -24.17 6.24
CA ILE A 645 -33.30 -23.45 7.42
C ILE A 645 -33.53 -24.31 8.66
N GLY A 646 -32.57 -24.32 9.57
CA GLY A 646 -32.71 -24.94 10.88
C GLY A 646 -31.51 -24.71 11.76
N LEU A 647 -31.56 -25.35 12.92
CA LEU A 647 -30.50 -25.32 13.91
C LEU A 647 -29.95 -26.71 14.15
N TYR A 648 -28.68 -26.83 14.42
CA TYR A 648 -28.04 -28.07 14.80
C TYR A 648 -26.91 -27.86 15.83
N ASN A 649 -26.64 -28.89 16.60
CA ASN A 649 -25.51 -28.91 17.51
C ASN A 649 -24.23 -29.15 16.68
N GLY A 650 -23.28 -28.21 16.75
CA GLY A 650 -22.05 -28.24 15.96
C GLY A 650 -21.11 -29.41 16.27
N ASP A 651 -21.17 -29.97 17.49
CA ASP A 651 -20.31 -31.05 17.93
C ASP A 651 -20.88 -32.43 17.52
N THR A 652 -22.19 -32.59 17.55
CA THR A 652 -22.87 -33.86 17.26
C THR A 652 -23.41 -33.95 15.84
N GLY A 653 -23.59 -32.82 15.15
CA GLY A 653 -24.26 -32.73 13.87
C GLY A 653 -25.79 -32.95 13.94
N GLN A 654 -26.35 -33.12 15.16
CA GLN A 654 -27.78 -33.42 15.32
C GLN A 654 -28.61 -32.14 15.13
N ARG A 655 -29.57 -32.17 14.19
CA ARG A 655 -30.53 -31.09 13.95
C ARG A 655 -31.58 -31.04 15.06
N LEU A 656 -31.94 -29.84 15.50
CA LEU A 656 -33.06 -29.62 16.41
C LEU A 656 -34.38 -29.97 15.71
N ARG A 657 -35.26 -30.60 16.47
CA ARG A 657 -36.60 -30.96 15.96
C ARG A 657 -37.47 -29.72 15.84
N VAL A 658 -38.21 -29.66 14.74
CA VAL A 658 -39.30 -28.69 14.57
C VAL A 658 -40.49 -29.22 15.35
N MET A 659 -40.94 -28.49 16.37
CA MET A 659 -42.05 -28.87 17.24
C MET A 659 -43.39 -28.41 16.68
N GLU A 660 -43.42 -27.17 16.15
CA GLU A 660 -44.59 -26.60 15.50
C GLU A 660 -44.17 -25.90 14.21
N ALA A 661 -44.80 -26.25 13.10
CA ALA A 661 -44.44 -25.71 11.79
C ALA A 661 -45.07 -24.33 11.49
N GLY A 662 -46.09 -23.91 12.25
CA GLY A 662 -46.74 -22.61 12.06
C GLY A 662 -47.23 -22.33 10.65
N GLY A 663 -47.59 -23.38 9.90
CA GLY A 663 -48.01 -23.31 8.49
C GLY A 663 -46.81 -23.38 7.50
N ALA A 664 -45.56 -23.48 7.94
CA ALA A 664 -44.43 -23.69 7.05
C ALA A 664 -44.27 -25.16 6.62
N THR A 665 -43.69 -25.41 5.46
CA THR A 665 -43.27 -26.75 5.05
C THR A 665 -42.05 -27.18 5.83
N VAL A 666 -42.03 -28.40 6.37
CA VAL A 666 -40.90 -28.97 7.13
C VAL A 666 -40.47 -30.26 6.47
N ALA A 667 -39.19 -30.40 6.24
CA ALA A 667 -38.56 -31.62 5.76
C ALA A 667 -37.26 -31.88 6.55
N GLU A 668 -37.05 -33.08 7.07
CA GLU A 668 -35.85 -33.51 7.80
C GLU A 668 -35.41 -32.54 8.89
N ASN A 669 -36.35 -32.02 9.69
CA ASN A 669 -36.08 -30.96 10.70
C ASN A 669 -35.54 -29.64 10.11
N ALA A 670 -35.82 -29.35 8.87
CA ALA A 670 -35.56 -28.06 8.23
C ALA A 670 -36.89 -27.38 7.83
N VAL A 671 -36.96 -26.07 8.05
CA VAL A 671 -38.02 -25.21 7.52
C VAL A 671 -37.73 -24.95 6.05
N VAL A 672 -38.66 -25.25 5.16
CA VAL A 672 -38.47 -25.09 3.73
C VAL A 672 -39.22 -23.86 3.24
N LEU A 673 -38.51 -22.92 2.69
CA LEU A 673 -39.01 -21.65 2.13
C LEU A 673 -38.90 -21.72 0.59
N GLY A 674 -40.01 -21.54 -0.11
CA GLY A 674 -39.97 -21.37 -1.58
C GLY A 674 -39.52 -19.97 -1.96
N VAL A 675 -38.53 -19.87 -2.82
CA VAL A 675 -38.11 -18.61 -3.46
C VAL A 675 -38.55 -18.65 -4.92
N ARG A 676 -39.51 -17.79 -5.26
CA ARG A 676 -40.02 -17.67 -6.63
C ARG A 676 -39.26 -16.58 -7.39
#